data_0cc8fcc5b1b509c723aceaed298dd1b5
#
_entry.id   0cc8fcc5b1b509c723aceaed298dd1b5
#
_cell.length_a   1.000
_cell.length_b   1.000
_cell.length_c   1.000
_cell.angle_alpha   90.00
_cell.angle_beta   90.00
_cell.angle_gamma   90.00
#
_symmetry.space_group_name_H-M   'P 1'
#
loop_
_entity.id
_entity.type
_entity.pdbx_description
1 polymer ?
#
loop_
_entity_poly.entity_id
_entity_poly.type
_entity_poly.pdbx_seq_one_letter_code
_entity_poly.pdbx_strand_id
1 'polypeptide(L)'
;MRRLMRAPLAPAAWPHGVLAVALLACTAVTQARVTRIVIDETLPVAGGAGLAYEQVAGRAFGELDPKLPGNALIQDIEGAKDADGKLRYVATFLLVKPVDMKAASGLMWHDVPNRGRNYPMAAAESSAGDVLLGSAWQGDNAGATAVRPTASVAGMQWLQLPVARGAGGERITGEVFGRIVNRSGPASQALMVQTNPVPYKPLSLDTTKARLVSRAGEDQNGRVTDEQVVSGDQWAWAKCDAGNPFPGTPDATQICLKTGFDAKRLYQVVFTAADPYVLGAGFAAWRDVGQFFKTARADDSGTANPLAASGQAAITHSIGRGVSQSGNFLRGWLHMGFNQGENGAQVHDGLWPIIAGRRIALNFRWAQPDGVLELYQAGSEGPQWWLPAPDPVRGFPGGVKEAGILDRCTASKTCPKVVEHFGSAEVWALKLTPEWIGTDAKADLPLPDTVRRYYIASSSHGGGAGGFDSSLPGVGLPTVGPSCPGNNFGTGVLPANPMPHTETVNAIRHHFKRWVMQGTPPPPSRWPLLRQGALVPAHKQALGFPTLPGLRATLPEPDFIMPVHDLDWGPQFNALDGSGVPTLAPPRIKQVLPMFAPKVDADGNELGGVPVVLADAPLGTYLGWNITAGGARPFHEGQICNYVGGMVPFARTKTERESRGDPRLSLEERYRNHEGYLLAVQRAAARAVEAGFLLPADAAALYQAAASSKVLK
;
A
#
# COMPACT_ATOMS: atom_id res chain seq x y z
N MET A 1 -32.20 17.80 -72.03
CA MET A 1 -32.11 18.68 -73.24
C MET A 1 -30.94 19.62 -73.05
N ARG A 2 -30.07 19.62 -74.09
CA ARG A 2 -29.08 20.63 -74.50
C ARG A 2 -27.96 21.00 -73.50
N ARG A 3 -26.75 20.47 -73.69
CA ARG A 3 -25.66 20.77 -74.64
C ARG A 3 -24.92 22.07 -74.29
N LEU A 4 -23.66 21.88 -73.83
CA LEU A 4 -22.38 22.05 -74.52
C LEU A 4 -21.98 23.53 -74.78
N MET A 5 -20.83 23.98 -74.31
CA MET A 5 -19.68 24.17 -75.23
C MET A 5 -18.38 24.52 -74.50
N ARG A 6 -17.31 24.06 -75.12
CA ARG A 6 -15.89 24.05 -74.76
C ARG A 6 -15.17 25.35 -75.14
N ALA A 7 -14.13 25.66 -74.29
CA ALA A 7 -12.75 25.99 -74.65
C ALA A 7 -12.43 27.29 -75.43
N PRO A 8 -11.20 27.82 -75.50
CA PRO A 8 -9.90 27.17 -75.36
C PRO A 8 -8.80 27.96 -74.59
N LEU A 9 -7.67 27.29 -74.47
CA LEU A 9 -6.31 27.54 -74.03
C LEU A 9 -5.55 28.73 -74.62
N ALA A 10 -4.63 29.34 -73.85
CA ALA A 10 -3.15 29.34 -74.05
C ALA A 10 -2.46 30.56 -73.46
N PRO A 11 -1.12 30.77 -73.40
CA PRO A 11 -0.25 30.15 -72.41
C PRO A 11 0.74 31.21 -71.72
N ALA A 12 1.47 30.71 -70.73
CA ALA A 12 2.83 31.06 -70.35
C ALA A 12 3.21 32.45 -69.87
N ALA A 13 3.76 32.50 -68.67
CA ALA A 13 5.13 33.01 -68.39
C ALA A 13 5.50 32.77 -66.95
N TRP A 14 6.59 32.01 -66.74
CA TRP A 14 7.39 32.07 -65.53
C TRP A 14 8.29 33.31 -65.55
N PRO A 15 8.58 33.94 -64.34
CA PRO A 15 9.85 33.62 -63.74
C PRO A 15 9.95 33.80 -62.19
N HIS A 16 10.93 33.15 -61.69
CA HIS A 16 11.80 33.43 -60.53
C HIS A 16 11.34 33.05 -59.15
N GLY A 17 12.06 32.06 -58.67
CA GLY A 17 12.25 31.49 -57.38
C GLY A 17 12.28 32.40 -56.19
N VAL A 18 11.52 31.95 -55.21
CA VAL A 18 11.78 32.26 -53.79
C VAL A 18 11.94 30.93 -53.07
N LEU A 19 13.18 30.65 -52.69
CA LEU A 19 13.52 29.54 -51.80
C LEU A 19 12.89 29.84 -50.46
N ALA A 20 11.74 29.18 -50.14
CA ALA A 20 11.20 29.16 -48.80
C ALA A 20 12.01 28.15 -48.00
N VAL A 21 12.97 28.64 -47.21
CA VAL A 21 13.60 27.83 -46.14
C VAL A 21 12.52 27.59 -45.08
N ALA A 22 11.92 26.40 -45.10
CA ALA A 22 11.12 25.92 -44.00
C ALA A 22 12.05 25.68 -42.81
N LEU A 23 12.07 26.62 -41.87
CA LEU A 23 12.56 26.38 -40.52
C LEU A 23 11.65 25.31 -39.92
N LEU A 24 12.10 24.05 -39.95
CA LEU A 24 11.59 23.01 -39.05
C LEU A 24 11.97 23.50 -37.62
N ALA A 25 11.04 24.16 -36.95
CA ALA A 25 11.07 24.26 -35.52
C ALA A 25 10.96 22.84 -34.99
N CYS A 26 12.08 22.19 -34.68
CA CYS A 26 12.11 21.06 -33.77
C CYS A 26 11.52 21.56 -32.46
N THR A 27 10.20 21.37 -32.29
CA THR A 27 9.63 21.37 -30.94
C THR A 27 10.34 20.24 -30.22
N ALA A 28 11.28 20.58 -29.36
CA ALA A 28 11.83 19.64 -28.41
C ALA A 28 10.63 19.07 -27.65
N VAL A 29 10.31 17.82 -27.96
CA VAL A 29 9.35 17.04 -27.16
C VAL A 29 9.97 16.98 -25.78
N THR A 30 9.40 17.71 -24.84
CA THR A 30 9.79 17.66 -23.43
C THR A 30 9.57 16.23 -22.96
N GLN A 31 10.67 15.50 -22.82
CA GLN A 31 10.64 14.14 -22.30
C GLN A 31 10.45 14.20 -20.79
N ALA A 32 9.84 13.16 -20.23
CA ALA A 32 9.78 12.91 -18.78
C ALA A 32 11.17 13.14 -18.17
N ARG A 33 11.23 14.03 -17.15
CA ARG A 33 12.45 14.78 -17.02
C ARG A 33 13.30 14.37 -15.82
N VAL A 34 13.80 13.15 -15.90
CA VAL A 34 15.11 12.88 -15.27
C VAL A 34 16.16 13.54 -16.15
N THR A 35 16.76 14.59 -15.64
CA THR A 35 17.78 15.38 -16.36
C THR A 35 19.18 14.81 -16.19
N ARG A 36 19.43 14.08 -15.10
CA ARG A 36 20.72 13.49 -14.79
C ARG A 36 20.58 12.26 -13.90
N ILE A 37 21.40 11.24 -14.13
CA ILE A 37 21.61 10.13 -13.22
C ILE A 37 23.06 10.12 -12.70
N VAL A 38 23.24 9.61 -11.48
CA VAL A 38 24.55 9.35 -10.89
C VAL A 38 24.53 7.94 -10.34
N ILE A 39 25.45 7.11 -10.78
CA ILE A 39 25.68 5.79 -10.21
C ILE A 39 26.61 5.96 -9.01
N ASP A 40 26.14 5.56 -7.83
CA ASP A 40 26.90 5.68 -6.58
C ASP A 40 27.59 4.36 -6.20
N GLU A 41 26.94 3.22 -6.48
CA GLU A 41 27.48 1.91 -6.12
C GLU A 41 27.02 0.83 -7.12
N THR A 42 27.89 -0.11 -7.43
CA THR A 42 27.55 -1.31 -8.23
C THR A 42 28.19 -2.53 -7.57
N LEU A 43 27.36 -3.54 -7.28
CA LEU A 43 27.79 -4.80 -6.67
C LEU A 43 27.24 -6.00 -7.46
N PRO A 44 28.03 -7.08 -7.60
CA PRO A 44 27.55 -8.32 -8.20
C PRO A 44 26.51 -8.99 -7.26
N VAL A 45 25.52 -9.66 -7.86
CA VAL A 45 24.55 -10.48 -7.13
C VAL A 45 24.27 -11.76 -7.93
N ALA A 46 23.99 -12.86 -7.22
CA ALA A 46 23.62 -14.10 -7.89
C ALA A 46 22.24 -13.98 -8.53
N GLY A 47 22.16 -14.30 -9.81
CA GLY A 47 20.90 -14.48 -10.52
C GLY A 47 20.42 -15.93 -10.48
N GLY A 48 19.18 -16.17 -10.90
CA GLY A 48 18.65 -17.51 -11.11
C GLY A 48 19.13 -18.10 -12.46
N ALA A 49 19.03 -19.42 -12.60
CA ALA A 49 19.40 -20.17 -13.81
C ALA A 49 20.81 -19.89 -14.37
N GLY A 50 21.77 -19.56 -13.48
CA GLY A 50 23.16 -19.31 -13.88
C GLY A 50 23.41 -17.95 -14.54
N LEU A 51 22.44 -17.06 -14.61
CA LEU A 51 22.62 -15.70 -15.12
C LEU A 51 23.43 -14.85 -14.11
N ALA A 52 24.41 -14.11 -14.61
CA ALA A 52 25.11 -13.11 -13.81
C ALA A 52 24.27 -11.84 -13.71
N TYR A 53 24.07 -11.36 -12.49
CA TYR A 53 23.35 -10.14 -12.18
C TYR A 53 24.21 -9.14 -11.43
N GLU A 54 23.81 -7.89 -11.47
CA GLU A 54 24.38 -6.81 -10.66
C GLU A 54 23.29 -5.94 -10.06
N GLN A 55 23.61 -5.35 -8.92
CA GLN A 55 22.83 -4.32 -8.25
C GLN A 55 23.51 -2.99 -8.48
N VAL A 56 22.75 -2.00 -8.96
CA VAL A 56 23.24 -0.65 -9.26
C VAL A 56 22.42 0.35 -8.45
N ALA A 57 23.01 0.97 -7.45
CA ALA A 57 22.40 2.02 -6.67
C ALA A 57 22.84 3.40 -7.20
N GLY A 58 21.91 4.34 -7.24
CA GLY A 58 22.19 5.67 -7.74
C GLY A 58 21.12 6.70 -7.42
N ARG A 59 21.32 7.88 -7.96
CA ARG A 59 20.43 9.04 -7.79
C ARG A 59 19.97 9.56 -9.15
N ALA A 60 18.68 9.81 -9.26
CA ALA A 60 18.05 10.48 -10.40
C ALA A 60 17.69 11.91 -9.99
N PHE A 61 18.14 12.87 -10.77
CA PHE A 61 17.81 14.29 -10.63
C PHE A 61 16.74 14.63 -11.64
N GLY A 62 15.61 15.12 -11.18
CA GLY A 62 14.49 15.44 -12.03
C GLY A 62 13.94 16.83 -11.82
N GLU A 63 13.21 17.30 -12.81
CA GLU A 63 12.52 18.59 -12.77
C GLU A 63 11.09 18.42 -13.27
N LEU A 64 10.16 19.18 -12.69
CA LEU A 64 8.75 19.21 -13.05
C LEU A 64 8.37 20.61 -13.51
N ASP A 65 7.62 20.69 -14.60
CA ASP A 65 6.96 21.92 -15.01
C ASP A 65 5.56 21.99 -14.40
N PRO A 66 5.29 22.92 -13.48
CA PRO A 66 3.98 23.07 -12.87
C PRO A 66 2.85 23.37 -13.86
N LYS A 67 3.18 23.92 -15.04
CA LYS A 67 2.21 24.28 -16.07
C LYS A 67 1.70 23.09 -16.86
N LEU A 68 2.39 21.95 -16.80
CA LEU A 68 1.93 20.72 -17.47
C LEU A 68 0.70 20.16 -16.74
N PRO A 69 -0.39 19.80 -17.44
CA PRO A 69 -1.63 19.37 -16.82
C PRO A 69 -1.45 18.20 -15.82
N GLY A 70 -0.56 17.25 -16.11
CA GLY A 70 -0.27 16.12 -15.22
C GLY A 70 0.44 16.53 -13.92
N ASN A 71 1.21 17.61 -13.92
CA ASN A 71 1.93 18.11 -12.76
C ASN A 71 1.11 19.15 -11.97
N ALA A 72 0.22 19.89 -12.65
CA ALA A 72 -0.65 20.90 -12.04
C ALA A 72 -1.59 20.33 -10.94
N LEU A 73 -1.77 19.01 -10.94
CA LEU A 73 -2.54 18.29 -9.89
C LEU A 73 -1.78 18.18 -8.56
N ILE A 74 -0.48 18.42 -8.55
CA ILE A 74 0.35 18.28 -7.36
C ILE A 74 0.09 19.48 -6.44
N GLN A 75 -0.37 19.18 -5.22
CA GLN A 75 -0.68 20.22 -4.24
C GLN A 75 0.55 21.06 -3.93
N ASP A 76 0.38 22.38 -3.94
CA ASP A 76 1.41 23.38 -3.63
C ASP A 76 2.65 23.41 -4.57
N ILE A 77 2.59 22.78 -5.74
CA ILE A 77 3.73 22.74 -6.68
C ILE A 77 4.18 24.14 -7.11
N GLU A 78 3.23 25.08 -7.27
CA GLU A 78 3.51 26.47 -7.63
C GLU A 78 4.34 27.21 -6.57
N GLY A 79 4.18 26.86 -5.30
CA GLY A 79 4.93 27.44 -4.17
C GLY A 79 6.34 26.88 -3.98
N ALA A 80 6.74 25.92 -4.82
CA ALA A 80 8.03 25.24 -4.69
C ALA A 80 8.93 25.36 -5.93
N LYS A 81 8.61 26.33 -6.82
CA LYS A 81 9.39 26.59 -8.03
C LYS A 81 10.69 27.28 -7.72
N ASP A 82 11.74 26.91 -8.44
CA ASP A 82 12.96 27.66 -8.55
C ASP A 82 12.79 28.92 -9.46
N ALA A 83 13.84 29.73 -9.57
CA ALA A 83 13.80 30.97 -10.33
C ALA A 83 13.49 30.79 -11.83
N ASP A 84 13.75 29.61 -12.38
CA ASP A 84 13.43 29.23 -13.77
C ASP A 84 12.02 28.65 -13.95
N GLY A 85 11.22 28.61 -12.87
CA GLY A 85 9.84 28.17 -12.88
C GLY A 85 9.64 26.65 -12.77
N LYS A 86 10.67 25.89 -12.45
CA LYS A 86 10.63 24.43 -12.30
C LYS A 86 10.71 23.99 -10.84
N LEU A 87 10.03 22.89 -10.49
CA LEU A 87 10.28 22.19 -9.24
C LEU A 87 11.35 21.12 -9.48
N ARG A 88 12.33 21.02 -8.58
CA ARG A 88 13.40 20.02 -8.67
C ARG A 88 13.35 19.02 -7.54
N TYR A 89 13.67 17.76 -7.87
CA TYR A 89 13.75 16.66 -6.90
C TYR A 89 14.99 15.81 -7.11
N VAL A 90 15.37 15.03 -6.08
CA VAL A 90 16.37 13.97 -6.18
C VAL A 90 15.76 12.69 -5.63
N ALA A 91 15.67 11.65 -6.46
CA ALA A 91 15.19 10.33 -6.09
C ALA A 91 16.32 9.33 -6.14
N THR A 92 16.52 8.54 -5.08
CA THR A 92 17.40 7.37 -5.18
C THR A 92 16.72 6.24 -5.93
N PHE A 93 17.52 5.35 -6.52
CA PHE A 93 17.05 4.14 -7.16
C PHE A 93 17.99 2.96 -6.89
N LEU A 94 17.44 1.76 -6.99
CA LEU A 94 18.15 0.50 -7.02
C LEU A 94 17.69 -0.29 -8.25
N LEU A 95 18.65 -0.63 -9.12
CA LEU A 95 18.43 -1.56 -10.22
C LEU A 95 19.02 -2.92 -9.86
N VAL A 96 18.30 -3.99 -10.19
CA VAL A 96 18.82 -5.38 -10.21
C VAL A 96 18.62 -5.89 -11.63
N LYS A 97 19.71 -6.16 -12.35
CA LYS A 97 19.66 -6.43 -13.77
C LYS A 97 20.70 -7.48 -14.19
N PRO A 98 20.51 -8.18 -15.33
CA PRO A 98 21.59 -8.96 -15.93
C PRO A 98 22.81 -8.10 -16.22
N VAL A 99 24.01 -8.63 -15.96
CA VAL A 99 25.27 -7.95 -16.33
C VAL A 99 25.29 -7.72 -17.84
N ASP A 100 24.98 -8.75 -18.62
CA ASP A 100 24.76 -8.62 -20.06
C ASP A 100 23.27 -8.37 -20.35
N MET A 101 22.91 -7.13 -20.71
CA MET A 101 21.55 -6.74 -21.04
C MET A 101 20.95 -7.43 -22.27
N LYS A 102 21.75 -8.16 -23.07
CA LYS A 102 21.22 -9.03 -24.14
C LYS A 102 20.47 -10.24 -23.59
N ALA A 103 20.76 -10.63 -22.34
CA ALA A 103 20.06 -11.70 -21.64
C ALA A 103 18.77 -11.21 -20.95
N ALA A 104 18.46 -9.91 -21.02
CA ALA A 104 17.25 -9.37 -20.41
C ALA A 104 15.99 -9.85 -21.14
N SER A 105 14.93 -10.19 -20.39
CA SER A 105 13.63 -10.65 -20.92
C SER A 105 12.83 -9.56 -21.65
N GLY A 106 13.21 -8.30 -21.47
CA GLY A 106 12.44 -7.15 -21.90
C GLY A 106 11.40 -6.65 -20.88
N LEU A 107 11.26 -7.33 -19.74
CA LEU A 107 10.36 -6.90 -18.65
C LEU A 107 11.11 -6.21 -17.52
N MET A 108 10.61 -5.05 -17.12
CA MET A 108 11.03 -4.34 -15.90
C MET A 108 9.90 -4.36 -14.87
N TRP A 109 10.18 -4.92 -13.69
CA TRP A 109 9.37 -4.73 -12.49
C TRP A 109 9.81 -3.42 -11.83
N HIS A 110 8.90 -2.44 -11.76
CA HIS A 110 9.17 -1.17 -11.08
C HIS A 110 8.49 -1.18 -9.72
N ASP A 111 9.27 -1.47 -8.69
CA ASP A 111 8.78 -1.54 -7.31
C ASP A 111 8.67 -0.15 -6.68
N VAL A 112 7.62 0.02 -5.90
CA VAL A 112 7.45 1.14 -4.98
C VAL A 112 8.03 0.73 -3.63
N PRO A 113 9.17 1.27 -3.18
CA PRO A 113 9.78 0.88 -1.91
C PRO A 113 8.87 1.21 -0.72
N ASN A 114 8.55 0.20 0.10
CA ASN A 114 7.68 0.40 1.25
C ASN A 114 8.46 1.08 2.39
N ARG A 115 8.11 2.32 2.72
CA ARG A 115 8.87 3.16 3.66
C ARG A 115 10.35 3.25 3.30
N GLY A 116 10.65 3.32 2.00
CA GLY A 116 12.00 3.34 1.46
C GLY A 116 12.69 1.97 1.35
N ARG A 117 12.10 0.88 1.86
CA ARG A 117 12.69 -0.47 1.78
C ARG A 117 12.38 -1.13 0.45
N ASN A 118 13.42 -1.57 -0.25
CA ASN A 118 13.30 -2.37 -1.47
C ASN A 118 12.85 -3.80 -1.13
N TYR A 119 12.12 -4.40 -2.07
CA TYR A 119 11.82 -5.83 -2.03
C TYR A 119 12.91 -6.60 -2.79
N PRO A 120 13.27 -7.81 -2.35
CA PRO A 120 14.19 -8.65 -3.10
C PRO A 120 13.55 -9.11 -4.42
N MET A 121 14.36 -9.23 -5.44
CA MET A 121 13.96 -9.85 -6.71
C MET A 121 13.64 -11.34 -6.48
N ALA A 122 12.50 -11.79 -6.99
CA ALA A 122 12.14 -13.20 -6.89
C ALA A 122 13.04 -14.07 -7.78
N ALA A 123 13.35 -15.30 -7.32
CA ALA A 123 14.16 -16.24 -8.09
C ALA A 123 13.58 -16.52 -9.49
N ALA A 124 12.26 -16.60 -9.62
CA ALA A 124 11.60 -16.77 -10.91
C ALA A 124 11.80 -15.57 -11.87
N GLU A 125 11.92 -14.35 -11.33
CA GLU A 125 12.17 -13.13 -12.09
C GLU A 125 13.61 -13.12 -12.61
N SER A 126 14.61 -13.35 -11.72
CA SER A 126 16.01 -13.40 -12.12
C SER A 126 16.33 -14.57 -13.05
N SER A 127 15.70 -15.74 -12.87
CA SER A 127 15.85 -16.87 -13.78
C SER A 127 15.29 -16.60 -15.19
N ALA A 128 14.34 -15.69 -15.30
CA ALA A 128 13.73 -15.29 -16.55
C ALA A 128 14.45 -14.14 -17.26
N GLY A 129 15.49 -13.56 -16.67
CA GLY A 129 16.17 -12.39 -17.22
C GLY A 129 15.42 -11.07 -16.99
N ASP A 130 14.49 -11.02 -16.04
CA ASP A 130 13.74 -9.79 -15.74
C ASP A 130 14.64 -8.75 -15.05
N VAL A 131 14.26 -7.50 -15.12
CA VAL A 131 14.91 -6.38 -14.44
C VAL A 131 14.02 -5.90 -13.29
N LEU A 132 14.62 -5.57 -12.15
CA LEU A 132 13.94 -4.91 -11.04
C LEU A 132 14.47 -3.49 -10.88
N LEU A 133 13.56 -2.52 -10.82
CA LEU A 133 13.83 -1.14 -10.46
C LEU A 133 13.05 -0.80 -9.19
N GLY A 134 13.72 -0.38 -8.12
CA GLY A 134 13.10 0.28 -6.97
C GLY A 134 13.47 1.75 -6.99
N SER A 135 12.51 2.67 -6.99
CA SER A 135 12.82 4.10 -6.95
C SER A 135 12.00 4.84 -5.89
N ALA A 136 12.62 5.88 -5.32
CA ALA A 136 12.04 6.65 -4.22
C ALA A 136 10.79 7.42 -4.65
N TRP A 137 9.82 7.50 -3.73
CA TRP A 137 8.56 8.21 -3.92
C TRP A 137 8.12 9.02 -2.69
N GLN A 138 8.63 8.67 -1.51
CA GLN A 138 8.18 9.21 -0.22
C GLN A 138 9.19 10.24 0.30
N GLY A 139 8.78 11.51 0.35
CA GLY A 139 9.66 12.63 0.70
C GLY A 139 9.79 12.89 2.20
N ASP A 140 8.99 12.25 3.04
CA ASP A 140 9.04 12.36 4.50
C ASP A 140 9.77 11.19 5.19
N ASN A 141 10.41 10.31 4.43
CA ASN A 141 11.25 9.26 5.00
C ASN A 141 12.48 9.84 5.70
N ALA A 142 12.94 9.14 6.75
CA ALA A 142 14.22 9.43 7.37
C ALA A 142 15.34 9.34 6.31
N GLY A 143 16.16 10.37 6.21
CA GLY A 143 17.18 10.50 5.16
C GLY A 143 16.82 11.45 4.02
N ALA A 144 15.56 11.80 3.83
CA ALA A 144 15.12 12.86 2.90
C ALA A 144 15.43 14.26 3.45
N THR A 145 16.67 14.50 3.90
CA THR A 145 17.09 15.76 4.52
C THR A 145 17.76 16.70 3.51
N ALA A 146 18.12 17.90 3.93
CA ALA A 146 18.81 18.90 3.11
C ALA A 146 20.17 18.43 2.60
N VAL A 147 20.82 17.50 3.29
CA VAL A 147 22.09 16.89 2.85
C VAL A 147 21.76 15.71 1.94
N ARG A 148 22.30 15.71 0.73
CA ARG A 148 22.09 14.66 -0.28
C ARG A 148 23.11 13.54 -0.10
N PRO A 149 22.83 12.50 0.69
CA PRO A 149 23.72 11.36 0.82
C PRO A 149 23.80 10.58 -0.51
N THR A 150 24.85 9.81 -0.69
CA THR A 150 24.95 8.85 -1.79
C THR A 150 23.95 7.70 -1.60
N ALA A 151 23.46 7.12 -2.70
CA ALA A 151 22.68 5.88 -2.65
C ALA A 151 23.60 4.69 -2.40
N SER A 152 23.04 3.62 -1.79
CA SER A 152 23.74 2.36 -1.57
C SER A 152 22.82 1.18 -1.87
N VAL A 153 23.35 0.06 -2.32
CA VAL A 153 22.58 -1.17 -2.61
C VAL A 153 21.92 -1.73 -1.36
N ALA A 154 22.50 -1.53 -0.19
CA ALA A 154 21.93 -1.91 1.11
C ALA A 154 21.06 -0.81 1.71
N GLY A 155 21.03 0.36 1.08
CA GLY A 155 20.36 1.56 1.60
C GLY A 155 18.85 1.56 1.37
N MET A 156 18.18 2.39 2.17
CA MET A 156 16.77 2.72 1.93
C MET A 156 16.67 3.75 0.82
N GLN A 157 15.58 3.69 0.05
CA GLN A 157 15.26 4.69 -0.95
C GLN A 157 14.70 5.94 -0.28
N TRP A 158 15.17 7.10 -0.69
CA TRP A 158 14.74 8.40 -0.19
C TRP A 158 14.52 9.38 -1.33
N LEU A 159 13.52 10.23 -1.17
CA LEU A 159 13.17 11.30 -2.11
C LEU A 159 13.39 12.65 -1.43
N GLN A 160 14.19 13.49 -2.04
CA GLN A 160 14.38 14.88 -1.62
C GLN A 160 13.44 15.79 -2.38
N LEU A 161 12.62 16.52 -1.65
CA LEU A 161 11.61 17.43 -2.17
C LEU A 161 11.79 18.84 -1.59
N PRO A 162 11.39 19.89 -2.32
CA PRO A 162 11.37 21.24 -1.79
C PRO A 162 10.21 21.46 -0.82
N VAL A 163 10.37 22.48 0.00
CA VAL A 163 9.34 23.06 0.85
C VAL A 163 8.53 24.07 0.06
N ALA A 164 7.20 24.02 0.18
CA ALA A 164 6.33 25.02 -0.42
C ALA A 164 6.37 26.35 0.36
N ARG A 165 6.23 27.44 -0.38
CA ARG A 165 6.10 28.83 0.11
C ARG A 165 4.81 29.44 -0.41
N GLY A 166 4.31 30.45 0.31
CA GLY A 166 3.21 31.27 -0.18
C GLY A 166 3.63 32.15 -1.37
N ALA A 167 2.67 32.82 -2.00
CA ALA A 167 2.90 33.60 -3.22
C ALA A 167 3.94 34.72 -3.06
N GLY A 168 4.10 35.28 -1.86
CA GLY A 168 5.10 36.28 -1.52
C GLY A 168 6.39 35.70 -0.93
N GLY A 169 6.59 34.38 -0.94
CA GLY A 169 7.72 33.68 -0.32
C GLY A 169 7.57 33.46 1.19
N GLU A 170 6.42 33.78 1.77
CA GLU A 170 6.13 33.60 3.19
C GLU A 170 6.03 32.10 3.56
N ARG A 171 6.27 31.81 4.82
CA ARG A 171 6.09 30.45 5.35
C ARG A 171 4.61 30.06 5.32
N ILE A 172 4.32 28.87 4.81
CA ILE A 172 3.01 28.27 4.89
C ILE A 172 2.89 27.59 6.25
N THR A 173 1.80 27.85 6.96
CA THR A 173 1.48 27.25 8.27
C THR A 173 0.13 26.55 8.24
N GLY A 174 -0.09 25.59 9.16
CA GLY A 174 -1.36 24.92 9.31
C GLY A 174 -1.37 24.04 10.57
N GLU A 175 -2.58 23.65 10.99
CA GLU A 175 -2.73 22.73 12.11
C GLU A 175 -2.46 21.30 11.70
N VAL A 176 -1.73 20.59 12.53
CA VAL A 176 -1.47 19.16 12.46
C VAL A 176 -1.64 18.53 13.82
N PHE A 177 -1.73 17.21 13.89
CA PHE A 177 -1.84 16.53 15.16
C PHE A 177 -0.89 15.33 15.24
N GLY A 178 -0.56 14.93 16.48
CA GLY A 178 0.22 13.75 16.76
C GLY A 178 -0.35 13.00 17.96
N ARG A 179 -0.03 11.71 18.05
CA ARG A 179 -0.53 10.83 19.11
C ARG A 179 0.61 10.07 19.80
N ILE A 180 0.43 9.77 21.06
CA ILE A 180 1.31 8.93 21.87
C ILE A 180 0.41 7.96 22.65
N VAL A 181 0.68 6.66 22.55
CA VAL A 181 -0.15 5.63 23.19
C VAL A 181 0.71 4.48 23.73
N ASN A 182 0.20 3.77 24.73
CA ASN A 182 0.89 2.64 25.36
C ASN A 182 2.31 2.99 25.86
N ARG A 183 2.48 4.21 26.38
CA ARG A 183 3.73 4.69 26.97
C ARG A 183 3.54 4.96 28.45
N SER A 184 4.58 4.72 29.23
CA SER A 184 4.60 4.92 30.67
C SER A 184 5.91 5.51 31.15
N GLY A 185 5.89 6.14 32.30
CA GLY A 185 7.07 6.63 33.01
C GLY A 185 7.45 8.07 32.68
N PRO A 186 8.55 8.56 33.27
CA PRO A 186 8.95 9.97 33.24
C PRO A 186 9.72 10.37 31.96
N ALA A 187 10.09 9.41 31.09
CA ALA A 187 10.84 9.72 29.89
C ALA A 187 9.94 10.36 28.82
N SER A 188 10.46 11.36 28.12
CA SER A 188 9.80 11.98 26.98
C SER A 188 9.47 10.96 25.90
N GLN A 189 8.44 11.25 25.11
CA GLN A 189 8.01 10.39 24.01
C GLN A 189 7.95 11.18 22.71
N ALA A 190 8.41 10.55 21.64
CA ALA A 190 8.25 11.08 20.30
C ALA A 190 6.79 11.02 19.85
N LEU A 191 6.38 11.99 19.03
CA LEU A 191 5.04 12.01 18.41
C LEU A 191 4.82 10.88 17.43
N MET A 192 5.88 10.29 16.97
CA MET A 192 5.82 9.23 15.97
C MET A 192 6.23 7.90 16.56
N VAL A 193 5.47 6.92 16.23
CA VAL A 193 5.65 5.56 16.67
C VAL A 193 6.26 4.68 15.57
N GLN A 194 6.14 5.10 14.32
CA GLN A 194 6.86 4.47 13.21
C GLN A 194 8.16 5.20 12.94
N THR A 195 9.21 4.46 12.66
CA THR A 195 10.59 4.97 12.64
C THR A 195 10.94 5.74 11.37
N ASN A 196 10.06 5.80 10.40
CA ASN A 196 10.42 6.25 9.06
C ASN A 196 9.95 7.64 8.64
N PRO A 197 8.69 8.05 8.80
CA PRO A 197 8.32 9.40 8.42
C PRO A 197 8.88 10.41 9.42
N VAL A 198 9.36 11.52 8.91
CA VAL A 198 9.78 12.64 9.74
C VAL A 198 8.54 13.45 10.13
N PRO A 199 8.22 13.61 11.42
CA PRO A 199 7.04 14.34 11.84
C PRO A 199 7.18 15.83 11.52
N TYR A 200 6.05 16.49 11.28
CA TYR A 200 6.02 17.94 11.28
C TYR A 200 6.43 18.48 12.65
N LYS A 201 7.20 19.56 12.64
CA LYS A 201 7.65 20.21 13.86
C LYS A 201 6.71 21.36 14.22
N PRO A 202 6.48 21.61 15.53
CA PRO A 202 5.73 22.78 15.97
C PRO A 202 6.44 24.06 15.55
N LEU A 203 5.66 25.05 15.13
CA LEU A 203 6.15 26.40 14.81
C LEU A 203 6.75 27.09 16.01
N SER A 204 6.26 26.77 17.21
CA SER A 204 6.68 27.31 18.50
C SER A 204 6.73 26.19 19.55
N LEU A 205 7.72 26.24 20.45
CA LEU A 205 7.80 25.37 21.61
C LEU A 205 6.96 25.88 22.81
N ASP A 206 6.29 27.01 22.66
CA ASP A 206 5.33 27.53 23.64
C ASP A 206 4.10 26.66 23.67
N THR A 207 3.88 25.94 24.78
CA THR A 207 2.77 25.01 24.97
C THR A 207 1.40 25.68 24.95
N THR A 208 1.32 26.99 25.14
CA THR A 208 0.08 27.78 25.00
C THR A 208 -0.40 27.90 23.55
N LYS A 209 0.48 27.59 22.59
CA LYS A 209 0.19 27.58 21.15
C LYS A 209 -0.18 26.18 20.63
N ALA A 210 -0.33 25.21 21.54
CA ALA A 210 -0.71 23.86 21.21
C ALA A 210 -1.73 23.34 22.24
N ARG A 211 -2.51 22.34 21.87
CA ARG A 211 -3.47 21.71 22.77
C ARG A 211 -3.11 20.24 22.96
N LEU A 212 -2.72 19.86 24.15
CA LEU A 212 -2.51 18.47 24.54
C LEU A 212 -3.72 17.95 25.32
N VAL A 213 -4.26 16.81 24.92
CA VAL A 213 -5.30 16.08 25.64
C VAL A 213 -4.85 14.66 25.96
N SER A 214 -5.39 14.09 27.04
CA SER A 214 -5.28 12.68 27.34
C SER A 214 -6.66 12.04 27.40
N ARG A 215 -6.78 10.76 26.98
CA ARG A 215 -8.03 10.00 26.92
C ARG A 215 -7.86 8.65 27.58
N ALA A 216 -8.83 8.23 28.39
CA ALA A 216 -8.83 6.89 28.99
C ALA A 216 -9.27 5.80 28.00
N GLY A 217 -10.02 6.14 26.96
CA GLY A 217 -10.42 5.23 25.92
C GLY A 217 -10.78 5.95 24.61
N GLU A 218 -10.57 5.25 23.53
CA GLU A 218 -11.05 5.60 22.20
C GLU A 218 -11.31 4.28 21.45
N ASP A 219 -12.57 4.06 21.07
CA ASP A 219 -12.92 2.85 20.32
C ASP A 219 -12.68 3.04 18.81
N GLN A 220 -12.79 1.96 18.03
CA GLN A 220 -12.58 2.00 16.58
C GLN A 220 -13.64 2.83 15.82
N ASN A 221 -14.73 3.20 16.45
CA ASN A 221 -15.74 4.11 15.91
C ASN A 221 -15.46 5.58 16.27
N GLY A 222 -14.35 5.84 16.97
CA GLY A 222 -13.95 7.18 17.39
C GLY A 222 -14.68 7.71 18.61
N ARG A 223 -15.36 6.86 19.39
CA ARG A 223 -15.97 7.27 20.64
C ARG A 223 -14.91 7.41 21.71
N VAL A 224 -14.83 8.60 22.28
CA VAL A 224 -13.83 8.98 23.30
C VAL A 224 -14.43 8.88 24.69
N THR A 225 -13.66 8.37 25.65
CA THR A 225 -14.00 8.36 27.07
C THR A 225 -12.96 9.08 27.88
N ASP A 226 -13.42 9.85 28.90
CA ASP A 226 -12.60 10.59 29.84
C ASP A 226 -11.47 11.40 29.19
N GLU A 227 -11.86 12.32 28.27
CA GLU A 227 -10.91 13.28 27.72
C GLU A 227 -10.60 14.38 28.71
N GLN A 228 -9.32 14.62 28.98
CA GLN A 228 -8.82 15.66 29.85
C GLN A 228 -7.80 16.54 29.12
N VAL A 229 -7.94 17.84 29.23
CA VAL A 229 -6.94 18.79 28.74
C VAL A 229 -5.75 18.80 29.73
N VAL A 230 -4.54 18.59 29.17
CA VAL A 230 -3.30 18.74 29.94
C VAL A 230 -2.88 20.20 29.90
N SER A 231 -2.86 20.85 31.04
CA SER A 231 -2.49 22.27 31.14
C SER A 231 -1.07 22.52 30.62
N GLY A 232 -0.83 23.67 29.98
CA GLY A 232 0.44 23.99 29.33
C GLY A 232 1.66 24.03 30.28
N ASP A 233 1.45 24.20 31.60
CA ASP A 233 2.49 24.13 32.62
C ASP A 233 2.81 22.68 33.09
N GLN A 234 2.07 21.68 32.60
CA GLN A 234 2.23 20.28 32.96
C GLN A 234 2.97 19.48 31.87
N TRP A 235 3.30 20.10 30.75
CA TRP A 235 4.04 19.44 29.66
C TRP A 235 4.96 20.41 28.90
N ALA A 236 5.93 19.89 28.19
CA ALA A 236 6.87 20.70 27.41
C ALA A 236 7.23 19.97 26.11
N TRP A 237 7.53 20.73 25.07
CA TRP A 237 8.26 20.27 23.90
C TRP A 237 9.71 20.06 24.28
N ALA A 238 10.05 18.90 24.79
CA ALA A 238 11.36 18.63 25.37
C ALA A 238 11.72 17.16 25.42
N LYS A 239 13.02 16.89 25.47
CA LYS A 239 13.58 15.61 25.85
C LYS A 239 13.82 15.60 27.37
N CYS A 240 13.22 14.66 28.06
CA CYS A 240 13.41 14.45 29.50
C CYS A 240 13.44 12.96 29.86
N ASP A 241 14.02 12.65 31.01
CA ASP A 241 14.07 11.35 31.64
C ASP A 241 14.31 11.50 33.15
N ALA A 242 14.57 10.40 33.85
CA ALA A 242 14.85 10.42 35.29
C ALA A 242 16.11 11.23 35.66
N GLY A 243 17.11 11.31 34.80
CA GLY A 243 18.36 12.07 34.99
C GLY A 243 18.22 13.56 34.60
N ASN A 244 17.27 13.86 33.74
CA ASN A 244 16.94 15.22 33.30
C ASN A 244 15.41 15.40 33.34
N PRO A 245 14.83 15.63 34.53
CA PRO A 245 13.39 15.66 34.72
C PRO A 245 12.75 16.88 34.07
N PHE A 246 11.41 16.91 34.09
CA PHE A 246 10.60 18.04 33.59
C PHE A 246 11.16 19.41 34.07
N PRO A 247 11.26 20.42 33.16
CA PRO A 247 10.75 20.45 31.81
C PRO A 247 11.68 19.79 30.76
N GLY A 248 12.89 19.35 31.14
CA GLY A 248 13.87 18.73 30.26
C GLY A 248 14.60 19.72 29.34
N THR A 249 15.25 19.20 28.30
CA THR A 249 15.92 19.99 27.26
C THR A 249 14.96 20.21 26.09
N PRO A 250 14.76 21.46 25.63
CA PRO A 250 13.86 21.76 24.51
C PRO A 250 14.12 20.91 23.26
N ASP A 251 13.09 20.25 22.76
CA ASP A 251 13.12 19.37 21.58
C ASP A 251 11.75 19.40 20.88
N ALA A 252 11.75 19.87 19.64
CA ALA A 252 10.55 20.00 18.81
C ALA A 252 9.92 18.64 18.39
N THR A 253 10.59 17.52 18.63
CA THR A 253 10.17 16.19 18.19
C THR A 253 9.60 15.33 19.31
N GLN A 254 9.65 15.79 20.55
CA GLN A 254 9.27 15.02 21.73
C GLN A 254 8.38 15.82 22.69
N ILE A 255 7.57 15.10 23.42
CA ILE A 255 6.76 15.64 24.53
C ILE A 255 7.29 15.06 25.84
N CYS A 256 7.56 15.94 26.81
CA CYS A 256 7.85 15.63 28.19
C CYS A 256 6.62 15.99 29.07
N LEU A 257 6.16 15.05 29.89
CA LEU A 257 5.09 15.29 30.86
C LEU A 257 5.66 15.37 32.28
N LYS A 258 5.22 16.35 33.06
CA LYS A 258 5.64 16.55 34.44
C LYS A 258 5.34 15.36 35.36
N THR A 259 4.20 14.71 35.14
CA THR A 259 3.78 13.51 35.86
C THR A 259 4.21 12.20 35.22
N GLY A 260 4.89 12.28 34.05
CA GLY A 260 5.15 11.11 33.19
C GLY A 260 3.90 10.64 32.44
N PHE A 261 4.12 9.65 31.57
CA PHE A 261 3.07 9.02 30.74
C PHE A 261 2.38 7.89 31.50
N ASP A 262 1.08 7.74 31.26
CA ASP A 262 0.28 6.60 31.72
C ASP A 262 -0.04 5.70 30.50
N ALA A 263 0.37 4.44 30.55
CA ALA A 263 0.14 3.47 29.48
C ALA A 263 -1.35 3.15 29.23
N LYS A 264 -2.22 3.47 30.18
CA LYS A 264 -3.68 3.32 30.04
C LYS A 264 -4.36 4.50 29.35
N ARG A 265 -3.59 5.52 28.95
CA ARG A 265 -4.12 6.72 28.30
C ARG A 265 -3.48 6.94 26.94
N LEU A 266 -4.27 7.43 26.00
CA LEU A 266 -3.81 8.00 24.74
C LEU A 266 -3.61 9.51 24.95
N TYR A 267 -2.51 10.03 24.46
CA TYR A 267 -2.24 11.47 24.41
C TYR A 267 -2.32 11.95 22.98
N GLN A 268 -3.02 13.07 22.75
CA GLN A 268 -3.12 13.69 21.44
C GLN A 268 -2.77 15.17 21.55
N VAL A 269 -1.82 15.60 20.73
CA VAL A 269 -1.43 17.01 20.62
C VAL A 269 -1.89 17.56 19.27
N VAL A 270 -2.47 18.77 19.30
CA VAL A 270 -2.76 19.57 18.08
C VAL A 270 -1.92 20.82 18.16
N PHE A 271 -1.24 21.14 17.07
CA PHE A 271 -0.29 22.26 17.03
C PHE A 271 -0.16 22.84 15.62
N THR A 272 0.28 24.08 15.53
CA THR A 272 0.61 24.71 14.25
C THR A 272 1.99 24.25 13.79
N ALA A 273 2.05 23.64 12.60
CA ALA A 273 3.28 23.34 11.88
C ALA A 273 3.55 24.37 10.79
N ALA A 274 4.76 24.36 10.22
CA ALA A 274 5.15 25.22 9.13
C ALA A 274 6.00 24.44 8.10
N ASP A 275 6.16 25.04 6.92
CA ASP A 275 7.06 24.59 5.87
C ASP A 275 6.69 23.18 5.34
N PRO A 276 5.51 23.00 4.75
CA PRO A 276 5.10 21.71 4.21
C PRO A 276 5.96 21.33 3.00
N TYR A 277 6.37 20.07 2.94
CA TYR A 277 6.96 19.50 1.73
C TYR A 277 5.91 19.30 0.65
N VAL A 278 6.32 19.44 -0.64
CA VAL A 278 5.47 19.12 -1.79
C VAL A 278 5.48 17.60 -2.01
N LEU A 279 4.88 16.85 -1.07
CA LEU A 279 4.93 15.38 -1.06
C LEU A 279 4.30 14.75 -2.29
N GLY A 280 3.28 15.38 -2.88
CA GLY A 280 2.63 14.92 -4.11
C GLY A 280 3.57 14.82 -5.32
N ALA A 281 4.71 15.56 -5.31
CA ALA A 281 5.74 15.40 -6.33
C ALA A 281 6.37 13.99 -6.34
N GLY A 282 6.19 13.21 -5.29
CA GLY A 282 6.57 11.80 -5.26
C GLY A 282 5.88 10.94 -6.31
N PHE A 283 4.64 11.28 -6.69
CA PHE A 283 3.95 10.62 -7.81
C PHE A 283 4.67 10.86 -9.13
N ALA A 284 5.04 12.11 -9.40
CA ALA A 284 5.76 12.48 -10.61
C ALA A 284 7.20 11.92 -10.62
N ALA A 285 7.90 11.97 -9.50
CA ALA A 285 9.26 11.42 -9.39
C ALA A 285 9.30 9.92 -9.73
N TRP A 286 8.37 9.13 -9.19
CA TRP A 286 8.28 7.70 -9.49
C TRP A 286 7.90 7.44 -10.95
N ARG A 287 6.99 8.24 -11.54
CA ARG A 287 6.66 8.24 -12.96
C ARG A 287 7.90 8.44 -13.84
N ASP A 288 8.62 9.51 -13.59
CA ASP A 288 9.69 9.98 -14.45
C ASP A 288 10.92 9.05 -14.40
N VAL A 289 11.25 8.54 -13.20
CA VAL A 289 12.33 7.55 -13.04
C VAL A 289 11.97 6.26 -13.77
N GLY A 290 10.74 5.75 -13.62
CA GLY A 290 10.25 4.57 -14.34
C GLY A 290 10.31 4.76 -15.85
N GLN A 291 9.86 5.91 -16.35
CA GLN A 291 9.88 6.22 -17.78
C GLN A 291 11.31 6.35 -18.32
N PHE A 292 12.21 7.01 -17.58
CA PHE A 292 13.61 7.15 -17.97
C PHE A 292 14.26 5.77 -18.18
N PHE A 293 14.17 4.89 -17.18
CA PHE A 293 14.79 3.57 -17.27
C PHE A 293 14.14 2.67 -18.34
N LYS A 294 12.86 2.85 -18.64
CA LYS A 294 12.17 2.11 -19.70
C LYS A 294 12.58 2.59 -21.09
N THR A 295 12.75 3.88 -21.33
CA THR A 295 12.77 4.44 -22.70
C THR A 295 13.98 5.27 -23.08
N ALA A 296 14.66 5.89 -22.11
CA ALA A 296 15.80 6.77 -22.40
C ALA A 296 17.06 5.95 -22.76
N ARG A 297 17.91 6.52 -23.62
CA ARG A 297 19.23 5.96 -23.94
C ARG A 297 20.31 6.49 -23.01
N ALA A 298 20.20 7.76 -22.66
CA ALA A 298 21.11 8.50 -21.79
C ALA A 298 20.37 9.67 -21.14
N ASP A 299 20.96 10.27 -20.13
CA ASP A 299 20.50 11.51 -19.56
C ASP A 299 20.96 12.75 -20.37
N ASP A 300 20.57 13.98 -19.96
CA ASP A 300 20.93 15.23 -20.67
C ASP A 300 22.43 15.51 -20.67
N SER A 301 23.21 14.91 -19.76
CA SER A 301 24.67 15.02 -19.71
C SER A 301 25.40 13.96 -20.55
N GLY A 302 24.66 13.03 -21.16
CA GLY A 302 25.21 11.92 -21.94
C GLY A 302 25.56 10.68 -21.10
N THR A 303 25.19 10.63 -19.82
CA THR A 303 25.37 9.43 -18.99
C THR A 303 24.42 8.34 -19.49
N ALA A 304 24.98 7.21 -19.91
CA ALA A 304 24.18 6.12 -20.47
C ALA A 304 23.21 5.51 -19.46
N ASN A 305 21.98 5.20 -19.90
CA ASN A 305 21.05 4.41 -19.12
C ASN A 305 21.58 2.97 -18.96
N PRO A 306 21.78 2.47 -17.75
CA PRO A 306 22.27 1.10 -17.52
C PRO A 306 21.41 -0.01 -18.12
N LEU A 307 20.16 0.29 -18.49
CA LEU A 307 19.25 -0.65 -19.15
C LEU A 307 19.28 -0.56 -20.69
N ALA A 308 20.07 0.33 -21.26
CA ALA A 308 20.24 0.43 -22.71
C ALA A 308 21.24 -0.62 -23.20
N ALA A 309 20.81 -1.56 -24.03
CA ALA A 309 21.68 -2.51 -24.71
C ALA A 309 22.14 -1.94 -26.05
N SER A 310 23.47 -1.83 -26.27
CA SER A 310 24.04 -1.35 -27.55
C SER A 310 23.42 -0.02 -28.02
N GLY A 311 23.09 0.88 -27.09
CA GLY A 311 22.49 2.18 -27.36
C GLY A 311 20.99 2.17 -27.65
N GLN A 312 20.31 1.03 -27.48
CA GLN A 312 18.84 0.91 -27.55
C GLN A 312 18.27 0.45 -26.20
N ALA A 313 17.08 0.94 -25.84
CA ALA A 313 16.40 0.47 -24.64
C ALA A 313 16.08 -1.02 -24.76
N ALA A 314 16.55 -1.82 -23.80
CA ALA A 314 16.29 -3.26 -23.77
C ALA A 314 14.91 -3.60 -23.16
N ILE A 315 14.26 -2.64 -22.52
CA ILE A 315 12.97 -2.82 -21.84
C ILE A 315 11.83 -2.53 -22.83
N THR A 316 10.96 -3.51 -23.03
CA THR A 316 9.78 -3.40 -23.89
C THR A 316 8.49 -3.25 -23.08
N HIS A 317 8.45 -3.82 -21.89
CA HIS A 317 7.29 -3.78 -20.99
C HIS A 317 7.70 -3.45 -19.56
N SER A 318 6.82 -2.82 -18.83
CA SER A 318 7.02 -2.56 -17.40
C SER A 318 5.76 -2.79 -16.60
N ILE A 319 5.96 -3.35 -15.39
CA ILE A 319 4.91 -3.57 -14.40
C ILE A 319 5.29 -2.82 -13.13
N GLY A 320 4.46 -1.85 -12.75
CA GLY A 320 4.57 -1.19 -11.44
C GLY A 320 4.04 -2.11 -10.34
N ARG A 321 4.81 -2.32 -9.26
CA ARG A 321 4.45 -3.21 -8.16
C ARG A 321 4.64 -2.51 -6.82
N GLY A 322 3.65 -2.66 -5.92
CA GLY A 322 3.72 -2.12 -4.57
C GLY A 322 2.92 -2.96 -3.58
N VAL A 323 3.42 -3.08 -2.35
CA VAL A 323 2.85 -3.92 -1.30
C VAL A 323 2.33 -3.05 -0.17
N SER A 324 1.10 -3.25 0.28
CA SER A 324 0.49 -2.52 1.40
C SER A 324 0.46 -1.01 1.14
N GLN A 325 1.12 -0.19 1.95
CA GLN A 325 1.26 1.25 1.74
C GLN A 325 1.70 1.59 0.30
N SER A 326 2.67 0.87 -0.23
CA SER A 326 3.17 1.06 -1.59
C SER A 326 2.15 0.65 -2.66
N GLY A 327 1.30 -0.32 -2.36
CA GLY A 327 0.17 -0.67 -3.23
C GLY A 327 -0.92 0.41 -3.20
N ASN A 328 -1.19 1.02 -2.04
CA ASN A 328 -2.07 2.18 -1.93
C ASN A 328 -1.51 3.37 -2.74
N PHE A 329 -0.17 3.55 -2.74
CA PHE A 329 0.49 4.51 -3.62
C PHE A 329 0.17 4.27 -5.09
N LEU A 330 0.27 3.04 -5.59
CA LEU A 330 -0.04 2.71 -6.99
C LEU A 330 -1.49 3.04 -7.37
N ARG A 331 -2.44 2.76 -6.48
CA ARG A 331 -3.86 3.11 -6.68
C ARG A 331 -4.04 4.64 -6.77
N GLY A 332 -3.46 5.39 -5.84
CA GLY A 332 -3.47 6.85 -5.86
C GLY A 332 -2.75 7.44 -7.07
N TRP A 333 -1.60 6.88 -7.45
CA TRP A 333 -0.80 7.26 -8.60
C TRP A 333 -1.60 7.12 -9.92
N LEU A 334 -2.28 6.00 -10.10
CA LEU A 334 -3.13 5.77 -11.26
C LEU A 334 -4.36 6.70 -11.26
N HIS A 335 -4.99 6.87 -10.09
CA HIS A 335 -6.14 7.76 -9.92
C HIS A 335 -5.80 9.21 -10.29
N MET A 336 -4.64 9.67 -9.92
CA MET A 336 -4.15 11.02 -10.26
C MET A 336 -3.64 11.13 -11.71
N GLY A 337 -3.67 10.03 -12.51
CA GLY A 337 -3.33 10.05 -13.93
C GLY A 337 -1.84 9.95 -14.24
N PHE A 338 -1.00 9.61 -13.29
CA PHE A 338 0.45 9.58 -13.45
C PHE A 338 0.97 8.42 -14.33
N ASN A 339 0.10 7.52 -14.82
CA ASN A 339 0.52 6.55 -15.85
C ASN A 339 0.71 7.19 -17.24
N GLN A 340 0.46 8.48 -17.36
CA GLN A 340 0.83 9.28 -18.50
C GLN A 340 2.12 10.04 -18.19
N GLY A 341 3.17 9.78 -18.97
CA GLY A 341 4.40 10.57 -18.93
C GLY A 341 4.21 11.97 -19.49
N GLU A 342 5.14 12.87 -19.24
CA GLU A 342 5.06 14.26 -19.75
C GLU A 342 5.03 14.33 -21.28
N ASN A 343 5.58 13.32 -21.96
CA ASN A 343 5.51 13.18 -23.42
C ASN A 343 4.19 12.55 -23.92
N GLY A 344 3.21 12.31 -23.04
CA GLY A 344 1.94 11.70 -23.34
C GLY A 344 1.95 10.16 -23.43
N ALA A 345 3.12 9.53 -23.35
CA ALA A 345 3.23 8.07 -23.47
C ALA A 345 2.82 7.35 -22.18
N GLN A 346 2.39 6.10 -22.32
CA GLN A 346 2.11 5.23 -21.19
C GLN A 346 3.40 4.79 -20.49
N VAL A 347 3.46 4.97 -19.17
CA VAL A 347 4.62 4.60 -18.36
C VAL A 347 4.67 3.10 -18.10
N HIS A 348 3.65 2.55 -17.45
CA HIS A 348 3.56 1.13 -17.13
C HIS A 348 2.46 0.42 -17.89
N ASP A 349 2.78 -0.79 -18.40
CA ASP A 349 1.85 -1.65 -19.13
C ASP A 349 0.97 -2.46 -18.17
N GLY A 350 1.47 -2.70 -16.96
CA GLY A 350 0.77 -3.37 -15.88
C GLY A 350 0.98 -2.69 -14.53
N LEU A 351 0.02 -2.84 -13.61
CA LEU A 351 0.13 -2.44 -12.19
C LEU A 351 -0.32 -3.58 -11.28
N TRP A 352 0.44 -3.80 -10.22
CA TRP A 352 0.13 -4.80 -9.19
C TRP A 352 0.09 -4.17 -7.79
N PRO A 353 -1.03 -3.55 -7.40
CA PRO A 353 -1.27 -3.15 -6.02
C PRO A 353 -1.57 -4.39 -5.18
N ILE A 354 -0.63 -4.77 -4.33
CA ILE A 354 -0.65 -5.97 -3.50
C ILE A 354 -1.17 -5.60 -2.12
N ILE A 355 -2.20 -6.32 -1.63
CA ILE A 355 -2.81 -6.14 -0.29
C ILE A 355 -3.07 -4.65 0.03
N ALA A 356 -3.71 -3.95 -0.90
CA ALA A 356 -3.85 -2.51 -0.91
C ALA A 356 -5.22 -2.06 -1.40
N GLY A 357 -6.13 -1.78 -0.49
CA GLY A 357 -7.52 -1.35 -0.77
C GLY A 357 -7.85 0.05 -0.27
N ARG A 358 -6.85 0.87 0.09
CA ARG A 358 -7.06 2.19 0.66
C ARG A 358 -6.44 3.30 -0.17
N ARG A 359 -6.80 4.51 0.14
CA ARG A 359 -6.22 5.72 -0.40
C ARG A 359 -4.93 6.05 0.37
N ILE A 360 -3.89 6.60 -0.30
CA ILE A 360 -2.69 7.10 0.37
C ILE A 360 -2.76 8.61 0.55
N ALA A 361 -2.40 9.08 1.73
CA ALA A 361 -2.29 10.50 2.07
C ALA A 361 -0.96 11.06 1.54
N LEU A 362 -0.88 11.37 0.24
CA LEU A 362 0.35 11.91 -0.36
C LEU A 362 0.17 13.30 -0.97
N ASN A 363 -0.94 13.56 -1.65
CA ASN A 363 -1.13 14.77 -2.45
C ASN A 363 -1.99 15.85 -1.76
N PHE A 364 -1.91 15.96 -0.46
CA PHE A 364 -2.49 17.13 0.21
C PHE A 364 -1.45 17.78 1.14
N ARG A 365 -1.62 19.08 1.37
CA ARG A 365 -0.76 19.80 2.30
C ARG A 365 -0.88 19.17 3.69
N TRP A 366 0.22 18.98 4.37
CA TRP A 366 0.33 18.26 5.64
C TRP A 366 0.04 16.75 5.50
N ALA A 367 0.27 16.21 4.32
CA ALA A 367 0.21 14.76 4.11
C ALA A 367 1.22 14.04 5.01
N GLN A 368 0.80 12.89 5.50
CA GLN A 368 1.67 11.99 6.26
C GLN A 368 1.41 10.58 5.75
N PRO A 369 2.11 10.16 4.70
CA PRO A 369 1.85 8.88 4.02
C PRO A 369 1.86 7.66 4.92
N ASP A 370 2.65 7.67 5.98
CA ASP A 370 2.67 6.61 6.98
C ASP A 370 1.74 6.86 8.16
N GLY A 371 1.19 8.03 8.22
CA GLY A 371 0.35 8.47 9.30
C GLY A 371 1.05 8.44 10.65
N VAL A 372 0.59 9.30 11.52
CA VAL A 372 0.89 9.27 12.96
C VAL A 372 0.12 8.16 13.64
N LEU A 373 -0.29 7.18 12.96
CA LEU A 373 -1.64 6.77 13.03
C LEU A 373 -1.64 5.35 13.49
N GLU A 374 -2.30 5.19 14.48
CA GLU A 374 -2.65 4.03 15.25
C GLU A 374 -3.82 3.30 14.58
N LEU A 375 -4.41 2.34 15.25
CA LEU A 375 -5.53 1.54 14.74
C LEU A 375 -6.69 2.38 14.19
N TYR A 376 -6.92 3.57 14.73
CA TYR A 376 -8.04 4.45 14.38
C TYR A 376 -7.68 5.55 13.41
N GLN A 377 -6.89 5.22 12.46
CA GLN A 377 -6.32 6.18 11.51
C GLN A 377 -7.36 7.09 10.88
N ALA A 378 -7.31 8.32 11.29
CA ALA A 378 -7.75 9.42 10.48
C ALA A 378 -6.61 9.76 9.53
N GLY A 379 -6.74 9.54 8.26
CA GLY A 379 -5.67 9.80 7.30
C GLY A 379 -6.18 9.58 5.91
N SER A 380 -5.54 8.78 5.15
CA SER A 380 -5.89 8.43 3.78
C SER A 380 -7.15 7.56 3.67
N GLU A 381 -8.12 7.79 4.52
CA GLU A 381 -9.33 7.01 4.58
C GLU A 381 -10.29 7.34 3.46
N GLY A 382 -11.02 6.35 3.06
CA GLY A 382 -12.06 6.44 2.08
C GLY A 382 -11.83 5.47 0.93
N PRO A 383 -12.91 4.90 0.40
CA PRO A 383 -12.85 3.98 -0.71
C PRO A 383 -12.38 4.68 -1.98
N GLN A 384 -11.65 3.94 -2.79
CA GLN A 384 -11.28 4.29 -4.16
C GLN A 384 -11.76 3.19 -5.10
N TRP A 385 -12.72 3.50 -5.95
CA TRP A 385 -13.31 2.52 -6.86
C TRP A 385 -12.65 2.55 -8.23
N TRP A 386 -12.60 1.41 -8.90
CA TRP A 386 -12.01 1.33 -10.25
C TRP A 386 -12.80 2.14 -11.27
N LEU A 387 -14.13 2.12 -11.17
CA LEU A 387 -15.04 2.87 -12.03
C LEU A 387 -15.84 3.88 -11.20
N PRO A 388 -16.31 5.00 -11.78
CA PRO A 388 -17.18 5.94 -11.09
C PRO A 388 -18.45 5.24 -10.61
N ALA A 389 -18.79 5.43 -9.35
CA ALA A 389 -20.00 4.88 -8.75
C ALA A 389 -20.74 5.94 -7.94
N PRO A 390 -22.06 5.81 -7.76
CA PRO A 390 -22.81 6.65 -6.84
C PRO A 390 -22.32 6.45 -5.40
N ASP A 391 -22.23 7.53 -4.64
CA ASP A 391 -21.97 7.50 -3.22
C ASP A 391 -23.15 8.10 -2.44
N PRO A 392 -24.16 7.29 -2.10
CA PRO A 392 -25.37 7.80 -1.47
C PRO A 392 -25.16 8.17 0.01
N VAL A 393 -24.11 7.68 0.63
CA VAL A 393 -23.86 7.84 2.07
C VAL A 393 -23.05 9.10 2.35
N ARG A 394 -21.96 9.32 1.63
CA ARG A 394 -21.12 10.50 1.85
C ARG A 394 -21.69 11.77 1.23
N GLY A 395 -22.56 11.64 0.23
CA GLY A 395 -23.33 12.73 -0.33
C GLY A 395 -22.48 13.88 -0.87
N PHE A 396 -21.72 13.66 -1.93
CA PHE A 396 -20.98 14.76 -2.56
C PHE A 396 -21.91 15.83 -3.10
N PRO A 397 -21.54 17.13 -2.95
CA PRO A 397 -22.36 18.23 -3.46
C PRO A 397 -22.71 18.06 -4.94
N GLY A 398 -23.97 18.28 -5.31
CA GLY A 398 -24.44 18.18 -6.69
C GLY A 398 -24.68 16.76 -7.21
N GLY A 399 -24.69 15.73 -6.36
CA GLY A 399 -24.92 14.34 -6.78
C GLY A 399 -23.77 13.78 -7.63
N VAL A 400 -22.58 14.36 -7.52
CA VAL A 400 -21.40 13.95 -8.28
C VAL A 400 -21.00 12.53 -7.86
N LYS A 401 -20.78 11.66 -8.85
CA LYS A 401 -20.16 10.34 -8.62
C LYS A 401 -18.71 10.53 -8.22
N GLU A 402 -18.24 9.73 -7.29
CA GLU A 402 -16.82 9.70 -7.02
C GLU A 402 -16.06 9.30 -8.30
N ALA A 403 -15.00 10.05 -8.64
CA ALA A 403 -14.18 9.75 -9.80
C ALA A 403 -13.52 8.37 -9.65
N GLY A 404 -13.63 7.53 -10.68
CA GLY A 404 -13.00 6.21 -10.70
C GLY A 404 -11.47 6.31 -10.87
N ILE A 405 -10.76 5.31 -10.35
CA ILE A 405 -9.29 5.22 -10.48
C ILE A 405 -8.87 5.25 -11.95
N LEU A 406 -9.68 4.68 -12.85
CA LEU A 406 -9.36 4.59 -14.28
C LEU A 406 -9.77 5.82 -15.11
N ASP A 407 -10.45 6.81 -14.55
CA ASP A 407 -11.01 7.92 -15.34
C ASP A 407 -9.93 8.70 -16.09
N ARG A 408 -8.87 9.14 -15.40
CA ARG A 408 -7.80 9.94 -16.01
C ARG A 408 -6.99 9.14 -17.03
N CYS A 409 -6.66 7.89 -16.72
CA CYS A 409 -5.93 7.05 -17.67
C CYS A 409 -6.78 6.65 -18.88
N THR A 410 -8.10 6.52 -18.72
CA THR A 410 -9.02 6.29 -19.85
C THR A 410 -9.04 7.50 -20.78
N ALA A 411 -9.12 8.71 -20.22
CA ALA A 411 -9.09 9.94 -20.99
C ALA A 411 -7.78 10.11 -21.77
N SER A 412 -6.64 9.75 -21.17
CA SER A 412 -5.31 9.82 -21.79
C SER A 412 -4.92 8.58 -22.59
N LYS A 413 -5.72 7.52 -22.61
CA LYS A 413 -5.44 6.20 -23.23
C LYS A 413 -4.17 5.54 -22.67
N THR A 414 -3.91 5.68 -21.40
CA THR A 414 -2.74 5.13 -20.71
C THR A 414 -3.10 4.15 -19.59
N CYS A 415 -4.32 3.57 -19.61
CA CYS A 415 -4.73 2.60 -18.62
C CYS A 415 -3.92 1.30 -18.71
N PRO A 416 -3.29 0.85 -17.62
CA PRO A 416 -2.57 -0.41 -17.58
C PRO A 416 -3.52 -1.60 -17.39
N LYS A 417 -3.01 -2.81 -17.61
CA LYS A 417 -3.60 -4.02 -17.05
C LYS A 417 -3.34 -4.04 -15.54
N VAL A 418 -4.33 -4.44 -14.74
CA VAL A 418 -4.19 -4.43 -13.28
C VAL A 418 -4.49 -5.81 -12.71
N VAL A 419 -3.64 -6.26 -11.80
CA VAL A 419 -3.93 -7.39 -10.91
C VAL A 419 -3.85 -6.88 -9.48
N GLU A 420 -4.89 -7.14 -8.69
CA GLU A 420 -4.88 -6.87 -7.25
C GLU A 420 -5.20 -8.15 -6.48
N HIS A 421 -4.57 -8.34 -5.33
CA HIS A 421 -4.96 -9.40 -4.42
C HIS A 421 -4.95 -8.94 -2.97
N PHE A 422 -5.76 -9.60 -2.15
CA PHE A 422 -5.99 -9.26 -0.76
C PHE A 422 -6.03 -10.52 0.10
N GLY A 423 -5.61 -10.40 1.34
CA GLY A 423 -5.92 -11.37 2.38
C GLY A 423 -7.14 -10.96 3.20
N SER A 424 -7.53 -11.79 4.13
CA SER A 424 -8.64 -11.54 5.04
C SER A 424 -8.38 -10.35 5.99
N ALA A 425 -7.14 -10.13 6.37
CA ALA A 425 -6.77 -8.99 7.21
C ALA A 425 -7.09 -7.62 6.57
N GLU A 426 -7.13 -7.53 5.23
CA GLU A 426 -7.56 -6.31 4.54
C GLU A 426 -9.02 -5.99 4.79
N VAL A 427 -9.86 -7.00 4.95
CA VAL A 427 -11.26 -6.83 5.34
C VAL A 427 -11.38 -6.42 6.80
N TRP A 428 -10.75 -7.18 7.70
CA TRP A 428 -10.96 -7.04 9.14
C TRP A 428 -10.26 -5.82 9.76
N ALA A 429 -9.03 -5.56 9.35
CA ALA A 429 -8.18 -4.55 9.98
C ALA A 429 -7.81 -3.38 9.06
N LEU A 430 -8.01 -3.50 7.75
CA LEU A 430 -7.60 -2.51 6.76
C LEU A 430 -8.77 -1.97 5.92
N LYS A 431 -10.01 -2.15 6.40
CA LYS A 431 -11.19 -1.37 5.99
C LYS A 431 -11.60 -1.56 4.53
N LEU A 432 -11.35 -2.73 3.95
CA LEU A 432 -11.45 -2.96 2.50
C LEU A 432 -12.90 -3.02 1.97
N THR A 433 -13.88 -3.48 2.75
CA THR A 433 -15.18 -3.88 2.21
C THR A 433 -15.93 -2.81 1.39
N PRO A 434 -15.91 -1.51 1.75
CA PRO A 434 -16.54 -0.48 0.94
C PRO A 434 -15.96 -0.31 -0.48
N GLU A 435 -14.74 -0.81 -0.72
CA GLU A 435 -14.16 -0.90 -2.07
C GLU A 435 -14.91 -1.88 -2.99
N TRP A 436 -15.59 -2.85 -2.40
CA TRP A 436 -16.26 -3.93 -3.13
C TRP A 436 -17.75 -3.72 -3.28
N ILE A 437 -18.39 -3.14 -2.27
CA ILE A 437 -19.85 -3.08 -2.16
C ILE A 437 -20.41 -1.66 -1.96
N GLY A 438 -19.58 -0.63 -2.13
CA GLY A 438 -19.98 0.75 -1.95
C GLY A 438 -20.12 1.15 -0.48
N THR A 439 -20.46 2.42 -0.27
CA THR A 439 -20.57 3.02 1.07
C THR A 439 -21.87 2.67 1.79
N ASP A 440 -22.91 2.25 1.06
CA ASP A 440 -24.20 1.80 1.63
C ASP A 440 -24.32 0.26 1.73
N ALA A 441 -23.32 -0.46 1.27
CA ALA A 441 -23.24 -1.92 1.29
C ALA A 441 -24.45 -2.64 0.65
N LYS A 442 -25.02 -2.08 -0.44
CA LYS A 442 -26.23 -2.62 -1.08
C LYS A 442 -25.97 -3.44 -2.34
N ALA A 443 -24.84 -3.24 -3.01
CA ALA A 443 -24.54 -3.92 -4.26
C ALA A 443 -23.04 -4.14 -4.47
N ASP A 444 -22.69 -5.23 -5.14
CA ASP A 444 -21.32 -5.42 -5.62
C ASP A 444 -20.97 -4.35 -6.65
N LEU A 445 -19.87 -3.65 -6.46
CA LEU A 445 -19.38 -2.66 -7.43
C LEU A 445 -18.77 -3.35 -8.65
N PRO A 446 -18.94 -2.78 -9.86
CA PRO A 446 -18.42 -3.36 -11.08
C PRO A 446 -16.89 -3.36 -11.09
N LEU A 447 -16.32 -4.43 -11.63
CA LEU A 447 -14.89 -4.56 -11.88
C LEU A 447 -14.65 -4.59 -13.39
N PRO A 448 -13.81 -3.69 -13.95
CA PRO A 448 -13.57 -3.64 -15.39
C PRO A 448 -12.70 -4.83 -15.85
N ASP A 449 -12.81 -5.21 -17.13
CA ASP A 449 -12.09 -6.36 -17.70
C ASP A 449 -10.56 -6.22 -17.66
N THR A 450 -10.07 -4.99 -17.57
CA THR A 450 -8.65 -4.68 -17.41
C THR A 450 -8.13 -4.87 -16.00
N VAL A 451 -9.00 -5.23 -15.03
CA VAL A 451 -8.65 -5.47 -13.63
C VAL A 451 -9.00 -6.91 -13.25
N ARG A 452 -8.07 -7.59 -12.61
CA ARG A 452 -8.28 -8.89 -11.97
C ARG A 452 -8.15 -8.76 -10.46
N ARG A 453 -9.12 -9.28 -9.72
CA ARG A 453 -9.18 -9.25 -8.26
C ARG A 453 -9.16 -10.64 -7.69
N TYR A 454 -8.25 -10.88 -6.73
CA TYR A 454 -8.13 -12.17 -6.06
C TYR A 454 -8.16 -11.98 -4.54
N TYR A 455 -8.90 -12.83 -3.86
CA TYR A 455 -9.01 -12.84 -2.41
C TYR A 455 -8.50 -14.16 -1.85
N ILE A 456 -7.54 -14.09 -0.93
CA ILE A 456 -6.98 -15.24 -0.22
C ILE A 456 -7.68 -15.30 1.14
N ALA A 457 -8.70 -16.15 1.21
CA ALA A 457 -9.56 -16.28 2.38
C ALA A 457 -8.79 -16.68 3.64
N SER A 458 -9.26 -16.24 4.79
CA SER A 458 -8.74 -16.62 6.12
C SER A 458 -7.23 -16.36 6.30
N SER A 459 -6.63 -15.40 5.61
CA SER A 459 -5.20 -15.12 5.68
C SER A 459 -4.87 -13.79 6.37
N SER A 460 -3.65 -13.66 6.88
CA SER A 460 -3.13 -12.41 7.42
C SER A 460 -2.67 -11.45 6.32
N HIS A 461 -2.31 -10.23 6.70
CA HIS A 461 -1.72 -9.23 5.80
C HIS A 461 -0.37 -9.72 5.26
N GLY A 462 -0.28 -10.00 3.97
CA GLY A 462 0.91 -10.54 3.32
C GLY A 462 1.11 -12.04 3.47
N GLY A 463 0.21 -12.74 4.15
CA GLY A 463 0.27 -14.18 4.40
C GLY A 463 1.13 -14.58 5.60
N GLY A 464 0.97 -15.81 6.04
CA GLY A 464 1.76 -16.47 7.08
C GLY A 464 2.94 -17.25 6.51
N ALA A 465 3.67 -17.93 7.41
CA ALA A 465 4.88 -18.66 7.07
C ALA A 465 4.65 -19.91 6.21
N GLY A 466 3.40 -20.36 6.05
CA GLY A 466 3.08 -21.60 5.37
C GLY A 466 3.51 -22.83 6.16
N GLY A 467 3.44 -23.98 5.50
CA GLY A 467 3.80 -25.27 6.08
C GLY A 467 2.70 -25.89 6.94
N PHE A 468 2.73 -27.20 7.05
CA PHE A 468 1.68 -27.95 7.74
C PHE A 468 1.97 -28.08 9.24
N ASP A 469 3.21 -28.25 9.62
CA ASP A 469 3.61 -28.36 11.05
C ASP A 469 3.43 -27.03 11.79
N SER A 470 3.49 -25.90 11.08
CA SER A 470 3.26 -24.57 11.63
C SER A 470 1.84 -24.39 12.21
N SER A 471 0.91 -25.26 11.85
CA SER A 471 -0.45 -25.28 12.35
C SER A 471 -0.69 -26.24 13.53
N LEU A 472 0.33 -26.96 13.97
CA LEU A 472 0.20 -27.98 15.00
C LEU A 472 0.67 -27.47 16.38
N PRO A 473 -0.13 -27.68 17.45
CA PRO A 473 0.27 -27.33 18.80
C PRO A 473 1.56 -28.08 19.23
N GLY A 474 2.46 -27.33 19.87
CA GLY A 474 3.73 -27.89 20.37
C GLY A 474 4.77 -28.23 19.29
N VAL A 475 4.46 -28.04 18.02
CA VAL A 475 5.36 -28.27 16.88
C VAL A 475 5.75 -26.97 16.20
N GLY A 476 4.78 -26.21 15.74
CA GLY A 476 4.99 -24.97 14.98
C GLY A 476 4.35 -23.73 15.60
N LEU A 477 3.32 -23.91 16.43
CA LEU A 477 2.66 -22.77 17.06
C LEU A 477 3.48 -22.22 18.22
N PRO A 478 3.81 -20.92 18.24
CA PRO A 478 4.51 -20.30 19.35
C PRO A 478 3.65 -20.29 20.61
N THR A 479 4.31 -20.27 21.79
CA THR A 479 3.63 -20.15 23.09
C THR A 479 3.15 -18.73 23.39
N VAL A 480 3.68 -17.73 22.68
CA VAL A 480 3.31 -16.30 22.80
C VAL A 480 2.77 -15.85 21.46
N GLY A 481 1.68 -15.10 21.48
CA GLY A 481 1.10 -14.52 20.28
C GLY A 481 2.08 -13.57 19.56
N PRO A 482 1.88 -13.33 18.25
CA PRO A 482 2.74 -12.47 17.45
C PRO A 482 2.64 -11.01 17.92
N SER A 483 3.69 -10.21 17.64
CA SER A 483 3.61 -8.76 17.82
C SER A 483 2.53 -8.17 16.93
N CYS A 484 1.65 -7.38 17.52
CA CYS A 484 0.70 -6.58 16.76
C CYS A 484 1.47 -5.47 16.02
N PRO A 485 1.43 -5.44 14.68
CA PRO A 485 2.20 -4.47 13.91
C PRO A 485 1.67 -3.05 14.08
N GLY A 486 2.55 -2.09 13.81
CA GLY A 486 2.30 -0.68 14.02
C GLY A 486 2.75 -0.25 15.40
N ASN A 487 2.18 0.67 15.92
CA ASN A 487 2.52 1.60 16.94
C ASN A 487 2.53 1.07 18.37
N ASN A 488 3.18 -0.05 18.62
CA ASN A 488 3.36 -0.47 19.99
C ASN A 488 2.09 -1.02 20.66
N PHE A 489 1.30 -1.78 19.88
CA PHE A 489 0.04 -2.37 20.34
C PHE A 489 0.20 -3.62 21.21
N GLY A 490 1.41 -4.13 21.38
CA GLY A 490 1.66 -5.35 22.15
C GLY A 490 1.63 -6.61 21.31
N THR A 491 1.10 -7.69 21.87
CA THR A 491 1.05 -9.02 21.23
C THR A 491 -0.38 -9.49 21.04
N GLY A 492 -0.58 -10.40 20.08
CA GLY A 492 -1.85 -11.09 19.90
C GLY A 492 -2.07 -12.15 20.98
N VAL A 493 -3.34 -12.46 21.26
CA VAL A 493 -3.75 -13.54 22.18
C VAL A 493 -3.56 -14.92 21.51
N LEU A 494 -3.83 -15.01 20.22
CA LEU A 494 -3.76 -16.27 19.47
C LEU A 494 -2.38 -16.43 18.80
N PRO A 495 -1.92 -17.65 18.56
CA PRO A 495 -0.78 -17.92 17.68
C PRO A 495 -0.98 -17.26 16.31
N ALA A 496 0.13 -16.95 15.63
CA ALA A 496 0.10 -16.35 14.29
C ALA A 496 -0.60 -17.27 13.28
N ASN A 497 -1.34 -16.68 12.38
CA ASN A 497 -1.96 -17.39 11.26
C ASN A 497 -0.90 -17.85 10.25
N PRO A 498 -0.76 -19.16 9.98
CA PRO A 498 0.23 -19.68 9.04
C PRO A 498 -0.22 -19.66 7.56
N MET A 499 -1.46 -19.28 7.24
CA MET A 499 -2.01 -19.29 5.89
C MET A 499 -1.10 -18.52 4.91
N PRO A 500 -0.48 -19.18 3.90
CA PRO A 500 0.48 -18.54 3.03
C PRO A 500 -0.19 -17.79 1.88
N HIS A 501 0.51 -16.78 1.37
CA HIS A 501 0.23 -16.15 0.08
C HIS A 501 1.20 -16.61 -1.02
N THR A 502 2.33 -17.17 -0.66
CA THR A 502 3.50 -17.39 -1.53
C THR A 502 3.15 -18.14 -2.81
N GLU A 503 2.51 -19.27 -2.73
CA GLU A 503 2.21 -20.12 -3.89
C GLU A 503 1.18 -19.45 -4.83
N THR A 504 0.16 -18.83 -4.25
CA THR A 504 -0.82 -18.03 -4.99
C THR A 504 -0.16 -16.84 -5.68
N VAL A 505 0.73 -16.13 -4.98
CA VAL A 505 1.50 -15.00 -5.54
C VAL A 505 2.41 -15.45 -6.68
N ASN A 506 3.04 -16.65 -6.60
CA ASN A 506 3.82 -17.22 -7.68
C ASN A 506 2.96 -17.44 -8.94
N ALA A 507 1.77 -18.03 -8.77
CA ALA A 507 0.83 -18.24 -9.86
C ALA A 507 0.34 -16.91 -10.47
N ILE A 508 -0.03 -15.95 -9.63
CA ILE A 508 -0.46 -14.60 -10.05
C ILE A 508 0.67 -13.91 -10.86
N ARG A 509 1.92 -13.93 -10.35
CA ARG A 509 3.09 -13.37 -11.03
C ARG A 509 3.29 -13.98 -12.42
N HIS A 510 3.22 -15.30 -12.52
CA HIS A 510 3.33 -16.04 -13.78
C HIS A 510 2.26 -15.58 -14.78
N HIS A 511 1.00 -15.56 -14.38
CA HIS A 511 -0.11 -15.18 -15.25
C HIS A 511 -0.08 -13.70 -15.61
N PHE A 512 0.27 -12.82 -14.67
CA PHE A 512 0.31 -11.37 -14.90
C PHE A 512 1.42 -11.00 -15.90
N LYS A 513 2.60 -11.58 -15.77
CA LYS A 513 3.69 -11.44 -16.75
C LYS A 513 3.21 -11.83 -18.16
N ARG A 514 2.54 -12.98 -18.31
CA ARG A 514 1.98 -13.43 -19.60
C ARG A 514 0.89 -12.49 -20.11
N TRP A 515 0.06 -11.97 -19.23
CA TRP A 515 -0.98 -11.03 -19.65
C TRP A 515 -0.37 -9.74 -20.19
N VAL A 516 0.61 -9.17 -19.51
CA VAL A 516 1.28 -7.94 -19.93
C VAL A 516 2.06 -8.16 -21.22
N MET A 517 2.90 -9.19 -21.30
CA MET A 517 3.84 -9.38 -22.41
C MET A 517 3.24 -10.09 -23.64
N GLN A 518 2.24 -10.96 -23.42
CA GLN A 518 1.71 -11.86 -24.46
C GLN A 518 0.21 -11.67 -24.71
N GLY A 519 -0.48 -10.84 -23.89
CA GLY A 519 -1.91 -10.65 -24.00
C GLY A 519 -2.78 -11.79 -23.44
N THR A 520 -2.19 -12.86 -22.87
CA THR A 520 -2.92 -14.01 -22.32
C THR A 520 -3.53 -13.65 -20.98
N PRO A 521 -4.87 -13.57 -20.83
CA PRO A 521 -5.50 -13.16 -19.59
C PRO A 521 -5.23 -14.15 -18.44
N PRO A 522 -5.10 -13.66 -17.19
CA PRO A 522 -5.03 -14.53 -16.02
C PRO A 522 -6.39 -15.16 -15.71
N PRO A 523 -6.45 -16.13 -14.79
CA PRO A 523 -7.72 -16.70 -14.34
C PRO A 523 -8.76 -15.63 -13.98
N PRO A 524 -10.06 -15.94 -14.08
CA PRO A 524 -11.13 -15.02 -13.68
C PRO A 524 -10.97 -14.56 -12.23
N SER A 525 -11.39 -13.32 -11.97
CA SER A 525 -11.40 -12.75 -10.61
C SER A 525 -12.20 -13.62 -9.64
N ARG A 526 -11.70 -13.75 -8.40
CA ARG A 526 -12.36 -14.50 -7.32
C ARG A 526 -12.25 -13.75 -6.00
N TRP A 527 -13.40 -13.30 -5.51
CA TRP A 527 -13.55 -12.67 -4.19
C TRP A 527 -14.99 -12.88 -3.68
N PRO A 528 -15.27 -12.74 -2.38
CA PRO A 528 -16.61 -12.84 -1.85
C PRO A 528 -17.54 -11.79 -2.45
N LEU A 529 -18.74 -12.19 -2.86
CA LEU A 529 -19.73 -11.32 -3.49
C LEU A 529 -20.99 -11.18 -2.65
N LEU A 530 -21.49 -9.95 -2.53
CA LEU A 530 -22.72 -9.66 -1.80
C LEU A 530 -23.93 -10.38 -2.41
N ARG A 531 -24.06 -10.34 -3.75
CA ARG A 531 -25.16 -11.00 -4.50
C ARG A 531 -25.20 -12.53 -4.35
N GLN A 532 -24.10 -13.13 -3.90
CA GLN A 532 -24.01 -14.57 -3.62
C GLN A 532 -24.23 -14.89 -2.14
N GLY A 533 -24.49 -13.89 -1.30
CA GLY A 533 -24.58 -14.04 0.15
C GLY A 533 -23.26 -14.43 0.81
N ALA A 534 -22.14 -14.20 0.11
CA ALA A 534 -20.80 -14.49 0.62
C ALA A 534 -20.22 -13.36 1.48
N LEU A 535 -20.74 -12.12 1.34
CA LEU A 535 -20.48 -10.99 2.23
C LEU A 535 -21.70 -10.72 3.09
N VAL A 536 -21.50 -10.63 4.40
CA VAL A 536 -22.54 -10.41 5.40
C VAL A 536 -22.05 -9.38 6.45
N PRO A 537 -22.94 -8.79 7.26
CA PRO A 537 -22.51 -7.92 8.36
C PRO A 537 -21.47 -8.60 9.26
N ALA A 538 -20.43 -7.85 9.65
CA ALA A 538 -19.23 -8.38 10.28
C ALA A 538 -19.42 -8.71 11.78
N HIS A 539 -20.39 -9.57 12.10
CA HIS A 539 -20.63 -10.06 13.46
C HIS A 539 -20.96 -11.54 13.48
N LYS A 540 -20.71 -12.16 14.62
CA LYS A 540 -20.79 -13.62 14.83
C LYS A 540 -22.02 -14.29 14.21
N GLN A 541 -23.21 -13.76 14.47
CA GLN A 541 -24.47 -14.38 14.03
C GLN A 541 -24.62 -14.33 12.50
N ALA A 542 -24.36 -13.18 11.88
CA ALA A 542 -24.45 -13.01 10.43
C ALA A 542 -23.42 -13.84 9.68
N LEU A 543 -22.21 -13.94 10.22
CA LEU A 543 -21.12 -14.74 9.67
C LEU A 543 -21.38 -16.25 9.77
N GLY A 544 -22.17 -16.68 10.75
CA GLY A 544 -22.27 -18.08 11.13
C GLY A 544 -21.06 -18.59 11.91
N PHE A 545 -20.34 -17.67 12.62
CA PHE A 545 -19.07 -18.00 13.25
C PHE A 545 -19.26 -18.90 14.46
N PRO A 546 -18.55 -20.06 14.55
CA PRO A 546 -18.69 -20.99 15.65
C PRO A 546 -18.11 -20.42 16.96
N THR A 547 -18.50 -21.01 18.09
CA THR A 547 -17.81 -20.72 19.36
C THR A 547 -16.52 -21.54 19.41
N LEU A 548 -15.38 -20.86 19.44
CA LEU A 548 -14.08 -21.49 19.41
C LEU A 548 -13.46 -21.58 20.82
N PRO A 549 -12.79 -22.70 21.16
CA PRO A 549 -12.04 -22.79 22.41
C PRO A 549 -11.00 -21.68 22.55
N GLY A 550 -10.93 -21.06 23.72
CA GLY A 550 -9.95 -20.01 24.01
C GLY A 550 -10.34 -18.60 23.52
N LEU A 551 -11.48 -18.45 22.84
CA LEU A 551 -12.04 -17.16 22.45
C LEU A 551 -13.30 -16.82 23.26
N ARG A 552 -13.53 -15.50 23.48
CA ARG A 552 -14.82 -15.06 24.03
C ARG A 552 -15.97 -15.53 23.13
N ALA A 553 -17.01 -16.09 23.76
CA ALA A 553 -18.13 -16.69 23.02
C ALA A 553 -18.90 -15.69 22.12
N THR A 554 -18.76 -14.39 22.37
CA THR A 554 -19.46 -13.33 21.62
C THR A 554 -18.71 -12.86 20.37
N LEU A 555 -17.43 -13.21 20.21
CA LEU A 555 -16.62 -12.75 19.09
C LEU A 555 -16.97 -13.44 17.76
N PRO A 556 -16.85 -12.71 16.62
CA PRO A 556 -16.67 -11.25 16.54
C PRO A 556 -17.96 -10.49 16.86
N GLU A 557 -17.82 -9.44 17.67
CA GLU A 557 -18.90 -8.52 18.01
C GLU A 557 -19.14 -7.50 16.87
N PRO A 558 -20.29 -6.82 16.81
CA PRO A 558 -20.59 -5.87 15.72
C PRO A 558 -19.54 -4.79 15.54
N ASP A 559 -18.96 -4.29 16.62
CA ASP A 559 -17.95 -3.23 16.61
C ASP A 559 -16.50 -3.77 16.61
N PHE A 560 -16.29 -5.07 16.33
CA PHE A 560 -14.94 -5.66 16.36
C PHE A 560 -14.12 -5.34 15.11
N ILE A 561 -14.75 -5.31 13.93
CA ILE A 561 -14.08 -4.99 12.66
C ILE A 561 -13.67 -3.51 12.61
N MET A 562 -12.51 -3.23 12.01
CA MET A 562 -12.05 -1.86 11.77
C MET A 562 -12.90 -1.17 10.70
N PRO A 563 -13.68 -0.14 11.02
CA PRO A 563 -14.59 0.49 10.08
C PRO A 563 -13.92 1.57 9.23
N VAL A 564 -14.51 1.90 8.08
CA VAL A 564 -14.20 3.12 7.34
C VAL A 564 -14.97 4.28 7.94
N HIS A 565 -14.28 5.37 8.21
CA HIS A 565 -14.88 6.63 8.64
C HIS A 565 -15.09 7.57 7.44
N ASP A 566 -16.26 8.18 7.37
CA ASP A 566 -16.47 9.36 6.54
C ASP A 566 -15.97 10.58 7.32
N LEU A 567 -14.85 11.16 6.86
CA LEU A 567 -14.11 12.20 7.56
C LEU A 567 -14.38 13.59 6.96
N ASP A 568 -14.57 14.56 7.84
CA ASP A 568 -14.57 15.98 7.50
C ASP A 568 -13.19 16.58 7.73
N TRP A 569 -12.48 16.87 6.65
CA TRP A 569 -11.17 17.51 6.65
C TRP A 569 -11.23 19.03 6.49
N GLY A 570 -12.44 19.57 6.38
CA GLY A 570 -12.68 20.98 6.10
C GLY A 570 -12.88 21.29 4.61
N PRO A 571 -13.26 22.54 4.29
CA PRO A 571 -13.79 22.91 2.97
C PRO A 571 -12.74 22.99 1.86
N GLN A 572 -11.45 22.99 2.19
CA GLN A 572 -10.36 23.07 1.19
C GLN A 572 -9.78 21.69 0.84
N PHE A 573 -10.33 20.63 1.42
CA PHE A 573 -9.94 19.26 1.11
C PHE A 573 -10.81 18.69 0.00
N ASN A 574 -10.21 18.10 -1.03
CA ASN A 574 -10.91 17.42 -2.10
C ASN A 574 -11.07 15.93 -1.77
N ALA A 575 -12.24 15.54 -1.32
CA ALA A 575 -12.53 14.15 -0.96
C ALA A 575 -12.58 13.20 -2.18
N LEU A 576 -12.77 13.72 -3.41
CA LEU A 576 -12.84 12.89 -4.61
C LEU A 576 -11.50 12.23 -4.95
N ASP A 577 -10.41 12.96 -4.79
CA ASP A 577 -9.08 12.45 -5.14
C ASP A 577 -8.06 12.49 -3.99
N GLY A 578 -8.45 12.97 -2.81
CA GLY A 578 -7.57 13.04 -1.65
C GLY A 578 -6.45 14.07 -1.82
N SER A 579 -6.77 15.21 -2.42
CA SER A 579 -5.88 16.38 -2.57
C SER A 579 -6.36 17.57 -1.77
N GLY A 580 -5.65 18.70 -1.83
CA GLY A 580 -6.05 19.96 -1.24
C GLY A 580 -5.43 20.24 0.13
N VAL A 581 -6.15 20.99 0.95
CA VAL A 581 -5.65 21.47 2.24
C VAL A 581 -6.59 21.06 3.38
N PRO A 582 -6.22 20.08 4.22
CA PRO A 582 -6.93 19.85 5.46
C PRO A 582 -6.89 21.09 6.36
N THR A 583 -8.05 21.52 6.84
CA THR A 583 -8.21 22.66 7.74
C THR A 583 -8.81 22.27 9.08
N LEU A 584 -9.10 20.99 9.28
CA LEU A 584 -9.51 20.39 10.55
C LEU A 584 -8.49 19.32 10.94
N ALA A 585 -7.83 19.51 12.05
CA ALA A 585 -6.84 18.59 12.59
C ALA A 585 -7.11 18.31 14.09
N PRO A 586 -7.45 17.08 14.48
CA PRO A 586 -7.81 15.93 13.63
C PRO A 586 -9.12 16.15 12.86
N PRO A 587 -9.35 15.42 11.76
CA PRO A 587 -10.62 15.50 11.05
C PRO A 587 -11.77 14.97 11.91
N ARG A 588 -12.96 15.49 11.70
CA ARG A 588 -14.15 15.01 12.41
C ARG A 588 -14.75 13.80 11.71
N ILE A 589 -15.11 12.78 12.48
CA ILE A 589 -15.89 11.65 11.98
C ILE A 589 -17.35 12.13 11.81
N LYS A 590 -17.84 12.18 10.57
CA LYS A 590 -19.24 12.50 10.28
C LYS A 590 -20.14 11.29 10.51
N GLN A 591 -19.67 10.12 10.04
CA GLN A 591 -20.35 8.84 10.19
C GLN A 591 -19.38 7.68 10.00
N VAL A 592 -19.79 6.49 10.44
CA VAL A 592 -19.09 5.24 10.25
C VAL A 592 -19.81 4.45 9.15
N LEU A 593 -19.06 3.98 8.14
CA LEU A 593 -19.64 3.22 7.03
C LEU A 593 -19.95 1.78 7.45
N PRO A 594 -21.00 1.14 6.90
CA PRO A 594 -21.30 -0.26 7.19
C PRO A 594 -20.19 -1.17 6.70
N MET A 595 -19.76 -2.09 7.56
CA MET A 595 -18.70 -3.04 7.28
C MET A 595 -19.27 -4.47 7.17
N PHE A 596 -18.85 -5.15 6.11
CA PHE A 596 -19.19 -6.55 5.84
C PHE A 596 -17.90 -7.39 5.85
N ALA A 597 -18.06 -8.67 6.14
CA ALA A 597 -16.97 -9.64 6.10
C ALA A 597 -17.42 -10.92 5.39
N PRO A 598 -16.48 -11.75 4.90
CA PRO A 598 -16.81 -13.01 4.29
C PRO A 598 -17.51 -13.94 5.27
N LYS A 599 -18.60 -14.59 4.83
CA LYS A 599 -19.26 -15.65 5.58
C LYS A 599 -18.29 -16.81 5.80
N VAL A 600 -18.44 -17.51 6.92
CA VAL A 600 -17.56 -18.62 7.27
C VAL A 600 -18.29 -19.98 7.18
N ASP A 601 -17.51 -21.06 7.09
CA ASP A 601 -17.98 -22.44 7.20
C ASP A 601 -18.19 -22.87 8.66
N ALA A 602 -18.52 -24.14 8.87
CA ALA A 602 -18.72 -24.70 10.20
C ALA A 602 -17.43 -24.73 11.06
N ASP A 603 -16.28 -24.62 10.43
CA ASP A 603 -14.98 -24.54 11.10
C ASP A 603 -14.55 -23.11 11.44
N GLY A 604 -15.29 -22.11 10.98
CA GLY A 604 -14.98 -20.71 11.15
C GLY A 604 -13.97 -20.18 10.10
N ASN A 605 -13.68 -20.93 9.05
CA ASN A 605 -12.87 -20.48 7.92
C ASN A 605 -13.74 -19.74 6.90
N GLU A 606 -13.20 -18.68 6.32
CA GLU A 606 -13.93 -17.84 5.37
C GLU A 606 -14.24 -18.57 4.07
N LEU A 607 -15.45 -18.35 3.55
CA LEU A 607 -15.92 -18.88 2.28
C LEU A 607 -15.62 -17.91 1.13
N GLY A 608 -15.34 -18.45 -0.04
CA GLY A 608 -15.06 -17.68 -1.25
C GLY A 608 -13.56 -17.38 -1.43
N GLY A 609 -13.25 -16.67 -2.50
CA GLY A 609 -11.86 -16.38 -2.87
C GLY A 609 -11.20 -17.46 -3.73
N VAL A 610 -9.87 -17.39 -3.82
CA VAL A 610 -9.06 -18.33 -4.58
C VAL A 610 -8.80 -19.60 -3.79
N PRO A 611 -8.69 -20.80 -4.43
CA PRO A 611 -8.36 -22.02 -3.73
C PRO A 611 -6.93 -21.99 -3.19
N VAL A 612 -6.76 -22.30 -1.90
CA VAL A 612 -5.48 -22.45 -1.21
C VAL A 612 -5.45 -23.80 -0.52
N VAL A 613 -4.34 -24.52 -0.66
CA VAL A 613 -4.23 -25.90 -0.16
C VAL A 613 -4.51 -26.01 1.34
N LEU A 614 -3.98 -25.08 2.15
CA LEU A 614 -4.18 -25.09 3.60
C LEU A 614 -5.61 -24.69 4.01
N ALA A 615 -6.33 -23.93 3.19
CA ALA A 615 -7.75 -23.64 3.40
C ALA A 615 -8.64 -24.83 3.05
N ASP A 616 -8.30 -25.58 1.99
CA ASP A 616 -9.07 -26.72 1.49
C ASP A 616 -8.77 -28.04 2.22
N ALA A 617 -7.61 -28.12 2.92
CA ALA A 617 -7.24 -29.22 3.82
C ALA A 617 -6.81 -28.64 5.18
N PRO A 618 -7.75 -28.03 5.94
CA PRO A 618 -7.44 -27.22 7.11
C PRO A 618 -6.96 -28.06 8.30
N LEU A 619 -6.10 -27.46 9.11
CA LEU A 619 -5.62 -27.98 10.40
C LEU A 619 -6.15 -27.18 11.59
N GLY A 620 -6.98 -26.18 11.33
CA GLY A 620 -7.59 -25.31 12.32
C GLY A 620 -8.49 -24.25 11.70
N THR A 621 -8.98 -23.34 12.51
CA THR A 621 -9.60 -22.10 12.06
C THR A 621 -8.52 -21.05 11.86
N TYR A 622 -8.46 -20.48 10.66
CA TYR A 622 -7.54 -19.42 10.29
C TYR A 622 -8.29 -18.10 10.24
N LEU A 623 -7.78 -17.09 10.93
CA LEU A 623 -8.43 -15.81 11.12
C LEU A 623 -7.60 -14.71 10.50
N GLY A 624 -8.21 -13.82 9.70
CA GLY A 624 -7.58 -12.59 9.22
C GLY A 624 -7.35 -11.54 10.30
N TRP A 625 -7.69 -11.85 11.56
CA TRP A 625 -7.60 -11.00 12.71
C TRP A 625 -7.03 -11.72 13.92
N ASN A 626 -6.52 -10.97 14.88
CA ASN A 626 -6.11 -11.43 16.21
C ASN A 626 -6.60 -10.41 17.23
N ILE A 627 -6.44 -10.68 18.51
CA ILE A 627 -6.90 -9.84 19.61
C ILE A 627 -5.69 -9.36 20.39
N THR A 628 -5.66 -8.08 20.73
CA THR A 628 -4.58 -7.50 21.55
C THR A 628 -4.64 -8.02 22.98
N ALA A 629 -3.52 -8.54 23.47
CA ALA A 629 -3.42 -9.18 24.79
C ALA A 629 -3.34 -8.19 25.96
N GLY A 630 -3.22 -6.89 25.72
CA GLY A 630 -3.01 -5.91 26.79
C GLY A 630 -1.61 -6.01 27.42
N GLY A 631 -1.53 -6.31 28.71
CA GLY A 631 -0.27 -6.40 29.44
C GLY A 631 0.45 -5.05 29.55
N ALA A 632 1.65 -4.91 28.97
CA ALA A 632 2.39 -3.64 28.93
C ALA A 632 1.78 -2.61 27.95
N ARG A 633 0.73 -2.96 27.23
CA ARG A 633 0.06 -2.16 26.21
C ARG A 633 -1.47 -2.13 26.44
N PRO A 634 -1.92 -1.65 27.60
CA PRO A 634 -3.30 -1.86 28.06
C PRO A 634 -4.34 -1.03 27.30
N PHE A 635 -3.96 0.06 26.63
CA PHE A 635 -4.92 0.95 25.98
C PHE A 635 -5.76 0.25 24.89
N HIS A 636 -5.18 -0.71 24.18
CA HIS A 636 -5.85 -1.45 23.09
C HIS A 636 -6.24 -2.87 23.47
N GLU A 637 -6.23 -3.22 24.76
CA GLU A 637 -6.58 -4.57 25.21
C GLU A 637 -7.96 -5.01 24.70
N GLY A 638 -8.03 -6.23 24.17
CA GLY A 638 -9.27 -6.81 23.67
C GLY A 638 -9.71 -6.33 22.29
N GLN A 639 -9.01 -5.39 21.71
CA GLN A 639 -9.29 -4.88 20.37
C GLN A 639 -8.58 -5.72 19.28
N ILE A 640 -8.86 -5.42 18.02
CA ILE A 640 -8.21 -6.12 16.91
C ILE A 640 -6.70 -5.83 16.90
N CYS A 641 -5.89 -6.89 16.78
CA CYS A 641 -4.43 -6.80 16.72
C CYS A 641 -3.98 -6.43 15.29
N ASN A 642 -4.42 -5.27 14.82
CA ASN A 642 -4.15 -4.76 13.50
C ASN A 642 -4.21 -5.88 12.42
N TYR A 643 -3.29 -5.96 11.49
CA TYR A 643 -3.31 -6.89 10.34
C TYR A 643 -2.60 -8.23 10.60
N VAL A 644 -2.33 -8.57 11.84
CA VAL A 644 -1.85 -9.90 12.21
C VAL A 644 -3.04 -10.83 12.40
N GLY A 645 -3.05 -11.92 11.65
CA GLY A 645 -4.04 -12.97 11.80
C GLY A 645 -3.76 -13.89 12.99
N GLY A 646 -4.79 -14.61 13.39
CA GLY A 646 -4.71 -15.63 14.43
C GLY A 646 -5.04 -17.03 13.93
N MET A 647 -4.79 -18.03 14.75
CA MET A 647 -5.17 -19.40 14.50
C MET A 647 -5.68 -20.10 15.75
N VAL A 648 -6.73 -20.93 15.58
CA VAL A 648 -7.22 -21.86 16.59
C VAL A 648 -7.13 -23.29 16.04
N PRO A 649 -6.15 -24.10 16.44
CA PRO A 649 -5.94 -25.44 15.89
C PRO A 649 -7.13 -26.37 16.20
N PHE A 650 -7.36 -27.34 15.34
CA PHE A 650 -8.28 -28.45 15.64
C PHE A 650 -7.71 -29.35 16.73
N ALA A 651 -8.59 -29.96 17.50
CA ALA A 651 -8.21 -31.05 18.38
C ALA A 651 -7.62 -32.20 17.55
N ARG A 652 -6.64 -32.92 18.10
CA ARG A 652 -6.03 -34.05 17.40
C ARG A 652 -6.99 -35.23 17.31
N THR A 653 -7.65 -35.57 18.42
CA THR A 653 -8.56 -36.70 18.53
C THR A 653 -9.99 -36.29 18.87
N LYS A 654 -10.96 -37.18 18.62
CA LYS A 654 -12.36 -36.99 19.00
C LYS A 654 -12.51 -36.77 20.50
N THR A 655 -11.82 -37.56 21.32
CA THR A 655 -11.83 -37.43 22.78
C THR A 655 -11.34 -36.05 23.25
N GLU A 656 -10.27 -35.55 22.66
CA GLU A 656 -9.74 -34.20 22.97
C GLU A 656 -10.78 -33.13 22.58
N ARG A 657 -11.40 -33.27 21.42
CA ARG A 657 -12.44 -32.36 20.94
C ARG A 657 -13.62 -32.26 21.90
N GLU A 658 -14.13 -33.43 22.30
CA GLU A 658 -15.27 -33.52 23.23
C GLU A 658 -14.96 -32.97 24.62
N SER A 659 -13.75 -33.23 25.13
CA SER A 659 -13.28 -32.70 26.41
C SER A 659 -13.21 -31.20 26.46
N ARG A 660 -12.94 -30.53 25.30
CA ARG A 660 -12.85 -29.07 25.15
C ARG A 660 -14.19 -28.40 24.78
N GLY A 661 -15.24 -29.23 24.52
CA GLY A 661 -16.49 -28.70 23.97
C GLY A 661 -16.32 -28.02 22.59
N ASP A 662 -15.33 -28.44 21.81
CA ASP A 662 -15.06 -27.87 20.47
C ASP A 662 -16.11 -28.40 19.49
N PRO A 663 -16.89 -27.51 18.81
CA PRO A 663 -17.90 -27.94 17.87
C PRO A 663 -17.33 -28.46 16.54
N ARG A 664 -16.08 -28.16 16.26
CA ARG A 664 -15.40 -28.50 15.00
C ARG A 664 -14.89 -29.96 15.07
N LEU A 665 -14.87 -30.65 13.94
CA LEU A 665 -14.31 -32.01 13.88
C LEU A 665 -12.80 -32.00 14.17
N SER A 666 -12.32 -33.01 14.90
CA SER A 666 -10.89 -33.24 15.14
C SER A 666 -10.17 -33.66 13.86
N LEU A 667 -8.84 -33.62 13.88
CA LEU A 667 -8.00 -34.10 12.77
C LEU A 667 -8.25 -35.58 12.47
N GLU A 668 -8.41 -36.39 13.51
CA GLU A 668 -8.73 -37.82 13.39
C GLU A 668 -10.07 -38.05 12.71
N GLU A 669 -11.11 -37.30 13.08
CA GLU A 669 -12.45 -37.43 12.49
C GLU A 669 -12.47 -37.00 11.02
N ARG A 670 -11.61 -36.01 10.64
CA ARG A 670 -11.52 -35.48 9.28
C ARG A 670 -10.72 -36.36 8.34
N TYR A 671 -9.53 -36.73 8.78
CA TYR A 671 -8.53 -37.35 7.91
C TYR A 671 -8.24 -38.80 8.25
N ARG A 672 -8.68 -39.30 9.40
CA ARG A 672 -8.42 -40.60 9.96
C ARG A 672 -6.97 -40.82 10.37
N ASN A 673 -6.01 -40.63 9.44
CA ASN A 673 -4.59 -40.81 9.63
C ASN A 673 -3.78 -39.90 8.70
N HIS A 674 -2.46 -40.00 8.75
CA HIS A 674 -1.55 -39.23 7.90
C HIS A 674 -1.81 -39.43 6.40
N GLU A 675 -2.11 -40.66 5.94
CA GLU A 675 -2.37 -40.93 4.52
C GLU A 675 -3.68 -40.27 4.06
N GLY A 676 -4.70 -40.24 4.88
CA GLY A 676 -5.95 -39.53 4.59
C GLY A 676 -5.73 -38.00 4.49
N TYR A 677 -4.84 -37.45 5.32
CA TYR A 677 -4.42 -36.06 5.20
C TYR A 677 -3.67 -35.78 3.88
N LEU A 678 -2.71 -36.64 3.51
CA LEU A 678 -2.01 -36.51 2.23
C LEU A 678 -2.96 -36.52 1.04
N LEU A 679 -3.97 -37.39 1.05
CA LEU A 679 -4.97 -37.44 0.00
C LEU A 679 -5.79 -36.13 -0.05
N ALA A 680 -6.12 -35.52 1.09
CA ALA A 680 -6.80 -34.23 1.14
C ALA A 680 -5.94 -33.12 0.54
N VAL A 681 -4.66 -33.05 0.91
CA VAL A 681 -3.68 -32.09 0.34
C VAL A 681 -3.55 -32.27 -1.17
N GLN A 682 -3.42 -33.51 -1.65
CA GLN A 682 -3.32 -33.81 -3.09
C GLN A 682 -4.54 -33.32 -3.88
N ARG A 683 -5.74 -33.56 -3.35
CA ARG A 683 -7.00 -33.11 -3.96
C ARG A 683 -7.11 -31.58 -3.96
N ALA A 684 -6.74 -30.93 -2.86
CA ALA A 684 -6.71 -29.48 -2.75
C ALA A 684 -5.74 -28.85 -3.76
N ALA A 685 -4.53 -29.40 -3.85
CA ALA A 685 -3.52 -28.94 -4.80
C ALA A 685 -3.98 -29.11 -6.26
N ALA A 686 -4.59 -30.26 -6.60
CA ALA A 686 -5.11 -30.50 -7.94
C ALA A 686 -6.17 -29.44 -8.35
N ARG A 687 -7.13 -29.16 -7.45
CA ARG A 687 -8.13 -28.10 -7.69
C ARG A 687 -7.50 -26.72 -7.87
N ALA A 688 -6.48 -26.37 -7.07
CA ALA A 688 -5.81 -25.08 -7.16
C ALA A 688 -5.00 -24.95 -8.46
N VAL A 689 -4.35 -26.03 -8.91
CA VAL A 689 -3.65 -26.07 -10.22
C VAL A 689 -4.64 -25.93 -11.38
N GLU A 690 -5.74 -26.70 -11.38
CA GLU A 690 -6.79 -26.62 -12.40
C GLU A 690 -7.40 -25.20 -12.50
N ALA A 691 -7.60 -24.57 -11.34
CA ALA A 691 -8.12 -23.20 -11.27
C ALA A 691 -7.08 -22.12 -11.65
N GLY A 692 -5.80 -22.47 -11.82
CA GLY A 692 -4.72 -21.57 -12.18
C GLY A 692 -4.15 -20.73 -11.03
N PHE A 693 -4.39 -21.13 -9.78
CA PHE A 693 -3.89 -20.41 -8.58
C PHE A 693 -2.74 -21.13 -7.85
N LEU A 694 -2.27 -22.23 -8.42
CA LEU A 694 -1.11 -22.97 -7.95
C LEU A 694 -0.29 -23.46 -9.14
N LEU A 695 1.02 -23.24 -9.14
CA LEU A 695 1.89 -23.78 -10.18
C LEU A 695 2.16 -25.28 -9.91
N PRO A 696 2.32 -26.12 -10.95
CA PRO A 696 2.61 -27.55 -10.76
C PRO A 696 3.86 -27.82 -9.90
N ALA A 697 4.89 -27.00 -9.98
CA ALA A 697 6.10 -27.12 -9.17
C ALA A 697 5.82 -26.83 -7.68
N ASP A 698 5.03 -25.80 -7.39
CA ASP A 698 4.62 -25.47 -6.02
C ASP A 698 3.69 -26.56 -5.44
N ALA A 699 2.80 -27.14 -6.27
CA ALA A 699 1.95 -28.27 -5.87
C ALA A 699 2.79 -29.51 -5.45
N ALA A 700 3.82 -29.84 -6.21
CA ALA A 700 4.75 -30.92 -5.90
C ALA A 700 5.50 -30.64 -4.59
N ALA A 701 5.99 -29.42 -4.39
CA ALA A 701 6.68 -29.00 -3.17
C ALA A 701 5.76 -29.09 -1.93
N LEU A 702 4.52 -28.61 -2.03
CA LEU A 702 3.52 -28.71 -0.96
C LEU A 702 3.20 -30.17 -0.61
N TYR A 703 3.07 -31.06 -1.59
CA TYR A 703 2.85 -32.48 -1.32
C TYR A 703 4.02 -33.10 -0.54
N GLN A 704 5.25 -32.81 -0.93
CA GLN A 704 6.47 -33.28 -0.21
C GLN A 704 6.53 -32.72 1.21
N ALA A 705 6.19 -31.45 1.39
CA ALA A 705 6.11 -30.82 2.71
C ALA A 705 5.04 -31.51 3.59
N ALA A 706 3.87 -31.81 3.04
CA ALA A 706 2.81 -32.54 3.75
C ALA A 706 3.26 -33.96 4.13
N ALA A 707 3.91 -34.70 3.22
CA ALA A 707 4.41 -36.05 3.44
C ALA A 707 5.46 -36.10 4.56
N SER A 708 6.27 -35.05 4.70
CA SER A 708 7.29 -34.89 5.75
C SER A 708 6.70 -34.44 7.09
N SER A 709 5.49 -33.86 7.08
CA SER A 709 4.87 -33.24 8.25
C SER A 709 4.52 -34.26 9.35
N LYS A 710 4.27 -33.74 10.57
CA LYS A 710 3.87 -34.52 11.75
C LYS A 710 2.35 -34.65 11.90
N VAL A 711 1.58 -34.22 10.89
CA VAL A 711 0.11 -34.29 10.93
C VAL A 711 -0.34 -35.74 11.03
N LEU A 712 -0.97 -36.13 12.14
CA LEU A 712 -1.49 -37.49 12.44
C LEU A 712 -0.45 -38.63 12.32
N LYS A 713 0.84 -38.30 12.54
CA LYS A 713 1.91 -39.29 12.76
C LYS A 713 2.03 -39.63 14.23
#